data_f4a6af341ba093f2bed09112cda99905
#
_entry.id   f4a6af341ba093f2bed09112cda99905
#
_cell.length_a   1.000
_cell.length_b   1.000
_cell.length_c   1.000
_cell.angle_alpha   90.00
_cell.angle_beta   90.00
_cell.angle_gamma   90.00
#
_symmetry.space_group_name_H-M   'P 1'
#
loop_
_entity.id
_entity.type
_entity.pdbx_description
1 polymer ?
#
loop_
_entity_poly.entity_id
_entity_poly.type
_entity_poly.pdbx_seq_one_letter_code
_entity_poly.pdbx_strand_id
1 'polypeptide(L)'
;MAKWVYSFKEGNAGMRDLLGGKGANLAEMTNLGLPIPQGFTVTTEACTDYYDNGKQISEEVKAQIFTALAELEELQGKKFGDTENPLLVSVRSGARASMPGMMDTILNLGLTDISVEGFAKKTGNPRFAYDSYRRFIQMFSDVVMEVPKSLFERVLDEIKEAKDAHFDTDLTADDMKEVIARFKAIYRDKMGEDFPQDPKVQLMEAVKAVFRSWDNERAIVYRRMNDIPGDWGTAVNVQSMVFGNMGNTSGTGVAFTRNPSTGARGIYGEYLINAQGEDVVAGIRTPQPITRLEEDLPECYKQFIEIANKLEAHYRDMQDMEFTIEEGKLYFLQTRNGKRTAPAALQIACDLVDEGMITPEEAVLRIEAKSLDQLLHPTFEPDALKAGEVIGQALPASPGAAAGKVYFTAEDAKEAHEKGERVILVRLETSPEDIEGMHAAEGILTVRGGMTSHAAVVARGMGTACISGCGDIVVDEAAKVFSLGGRTYHEGDYISLDGSTGKIYDGDIATEDATISGNFGRIMDWADSFRVLKVRTNADTPEDASNALKLGAEGIGLCRTEHMFFDPDRIPKIRKMILSTTCEAREKALNELIPFQKGDFKGIYEVMQDNPVTIRFLDPPLHEFVPTEEKDFEDLARDMNLTVAEVKATCDSLHEFNPMMGHRGCRLSVTYPEIARMQTRAVMEAAIEVNEENGYHIVPEIMIPLVGDKKELKFVKEVVVETAEKVKAEKNSDIQYHIGTMIEIPRAALLANEIAEEAEFFSFGTNDLTQMTYGFSRDDAGKFLVDYYKSKIYEADPFAKLDQNGVGQLIKMAANKGRKTRPDIKLGICGEHGGDPSSIEFCHSIGLNYVSCSPFRVPIARLAAAQAAIKNPRK
;
A
#
# COMPACT_ATOMS: atom_id res chain seq x y z
N MET A 1 26.39 3.79 -30.68
CA MET A 1 24.99 3.34 -30.71
C MET A 1 24.58 2.92 -29.28
N ALA A 2 23.44 3.35 -28.85
CA ALA A 2 22.91 2.91 -27.59
C ALA A 2 22.56 1.42 -27.66
N LYS A 3 22.74 0.69 -26.55
CA LYS A 3 22.38 -0.73 -26.46
C LYS A 3 21.02 -0.88 -25.84
N TRP A 4 20.04 -1.28 -26.64
CA TRP A 4 18.63 -1.40 -26.24
C TRP A 4 18.19 -2.83 -25.92
N VAL A 5 18.96 -3.83 -26.39
CA VAL A 5 18.62 -5.25 -26.29
C VAL A 5 19.76 -6.05 -25.70
N TYR A 6 19.49 -6.90 -24.74
CA TYR A 6 20.44 -7.76 -24.05
C TYR A 6 19.98 -9.22 -24.10
N SER A 7 20.84 -10.15 -24.54
CA SER A 7 20.59 -11.56 -24.33
C SER A 7 20.67 -11.91 -22.85
N PHE A 8 20.06 -13.00 -22.40
CA PHE A 8 20.13 -13.40 -20.99
C PHE A 8 21.57 -13.68 -20.51
N LYS A 9 22.46 -14.02 -21.41
CA LYS A 9 23.89 -14.22 -21.11
C LYS A 9 24.68 -12.92 -20.86
N GLU A 10 24.14 -11.79 -21.30
CA GLU A 10 24.82 -10.48 -21.21
C GLU A 10 24.40 -9.69 -19.97
N GLY A 11 23.33 -10.10 -19.29
CA GLY A 11 22.81 -9.42 -18.10
C GLY A 11 23.18 -10.09 -16.78
N ASN A 12 22.78 -9.48 -15.67
CA ASN A 12 22.89 -10.02 -14.32
C ASN A 12 21.86 -9.37 -13.36
N ALA A 13 21.78 -9.87 -12.14
CA ALA A 13 20.85 -9.38 -11.13
C ALA A 13 20.99 -7.89 -10.77
N GLY A 14 22.20 -7.31 -10.92
CA GLY A 14 22.46 -5.90 -10.63
C GLY A 14 21.92 -4.94 -11.69
N MET A 15 21.50 -5.43 -12.86
CA MET A 15 20.99 -4.61 -13.96
C MET A 15 19.46 -4.43 -13.92
N ARG A 16 18.87 -4.46 -12.73
CA ARG A 16 17.42 -4.42 -12.54
C ARG A 16 16.77 -3.14 -13.10
N ASP A 17 17.47 -2.01 -13.02
CA ASP A 17 16.96 -0.73 -13.54
C ASP A 17 16.81 -0.74 -15.05
N LEU A 18 17.69 -1.45 -15.75
CA LEU A 18 17.75 -1.52 -17.20
C LEU A 18 16.92 -2.69 -17.77
N LEU A 19 17.05 -3.87 -17.15
CA LEU A 19 16.43 -5.11 -17.64
C LEU A 19 15.07 -5.42 -16.98
N GLY A 20 14.66 -4.61 -16.00
CA GLY A 20 13.54 -4.92 -15.14
C GLY A 20 13.84 -6.08 -14.18
N GLY A 21 12.97 -6.34 -13.24
CA GLY A 21 13.16 -7.42 -12.26
C GLY A 21 13.19 -8.80 -12.90
N LYS A 22 12.30 -9.07 -13.85
CA LYS A 22 12.23 -10.36 -14.54
C LYS A 22 13.44 -10.60 -15.45
N GLY A 23 13.82 -9.64 -16.27
CA GLY A 23 14.95 -9.77 -17.19
C GLY A 23 16.29 -9.94 -16.45
N ALA A 24 16.50 -9.17 -15.39
CA ALA A 24 17.70 -9.29 -14.56
C ALA A 24 17.81 -10.68 -13.90
N ASN A 25 16.71 -11.21 -13.38
CA ASN A 25 16.70 -12.53 -12.75
C ASN A 25 16.83 -13.68 -13.76
N LEU A 26 16.24 -13.56 -14.95
CA LEU A 26 16.44 -14.52 -16.03
C LEU A 26 17.93 -14.58 -16.46
N ALA A 27 18.56 -13.43 -16.56
CA ALA A 27 19.99 -13.35 -16.85
C ALA A 27 20.82 -13.99 -15.71
N GLU A 28 20.51 -13.69 -14.46
CA GLU A 28 21.22 -14.25 -13.31
C GLU A 28 21.08 -15.77 -13.24
N MET A 29 19.87 -16.30 -13.40
CA MET A 29 19.65 -17.75 -13.45
C MET A 29 20.38 -18.42 -14.60
N THR A 30 20.48 -17.77 -15.75
CA THR A 30 21.27 -18.25 -16.90
C THR A 30 22.76 -18.32 -16.52
N ASN A 31 23.30 -17.31 -15.86
CA ASN A 31 24.68 -17.28 -15.41
C ASN A 31 24.99 -18.33 -14.32
N LEU A 32 24.00 -18.66 -13.50
CA LEU A 32 24.08 -19.74 -12.51
C LEU A 32 24.03 -21.15 -13.13
N GLY A 33 23.85 -21.25 -14.45
CA GLY A 33 23.77 -22.51 -15.18
C GLY A 33 22.46 -23.29 -14.94
N LEU A 34 21.40 -22.61 -14.57
CA LEU A 34 20.09 -23.21 -14.36
C LEU A 34 19.36 -23.47 -15.70
N PRO A 35 18.41 -24.43 -15.73
CA PRO A 35 17.66 -24.77 -16.95
C PRO A 35 16.62 -23.70 -17.27
N ILE A 36 17.07 -22.66 -17.95
CA ILE A 36 16.28 -21.50 -18.37
C ILE A 36 16.06 -21.55 -19.87
N PRO A 37 14.82 -21.43 -20.38
CA PRO A 37 14.59 -21.20 -21.80
C PRO A 37 15.25 -19.88 -22.20
N GLN A 38 16.06 -19.90 -23.23
CA GLN A 38 16.88 -18.74 -23.62
C GLN A 38 16.04 -17.65 -24.29
N GLY A 39 16.56 -16.44 -24.27
CA GLY A 39 15.86 -15.27 -24.78
C GLY A 39 16.68 -13.99 -24.65
N PHE A 40 16.02 -12.88 -24.83
CA PHE A 40 16.60 -11.55 -24.69
C PHE A 40 15.62 -10.57 -24.03
N THR A 41 16.16 -9.49 -23.51
CA THR A 41 15.37 -8.42 -22.88
C THR A 41 15.54 -7.13 -23.68
N VAL A 42 14.43 -6.50 -24.05
CA VAL A 42 14.36 -5.12 -24.53
C VAL A 42 14.23 -4.23 -23.30
N THR A 43 15.11 -3.23 -23.18
CA THR A 43 15.31 -2.48 -21.93
C THR A 43 14.16 -1.56 -21.54
N THR A 44 14.14 -1.13 -20.28
CA THR A 44 13.22 -0.10 -19.78
C THR A 44 13.44 1.24 -20.48
N GLU A 45 14.69 1.55 -20.89
CA GLU A 45 15.02 2.76 -21.65
C GLU A 45 14.38 2.74 -23.05
N ALA A 46 14.26 1.56 -23.68
CA ALA A 46 13.54 1.44 -24.95
C ALA A 46 12.03 1.71 -24.78
N CYS A 47 11.45 1.42 -23.61
CA CYS A 47 10.08 1.81 -23.29
C CYS A 47 9.95 3.34 -23.18
N THR A 48 10.87 4.00 -22.51
CA THR A 48 10.88 5.47 -22.41
C THR A 48 11.04 6.10 -23.81
N ASP A 49 11.98 5.60 -24.62
CA ASP A 49 12.16 6.02 -26.03
C ASP A 49 10.87 5.86 -26.85
N TYR A 50 10.14 4.75 -26.65
CA TYR A 50 8.85 4.52 -27.31
C TYR A 50 7.82 5.61 -26.98
N TYR A 51 7.70 6.03 -25.71
CA TYR A 51 6.79 7.10 -25.33
C TYR A 51 7.25 8.47 -25.83
N ASP A 52 8.53 8.77 -25.73
CA ASP A 52 9.13 10.02 -26.20
C ASP A 52 9.02 10.17 -27.73
N ASN A 53 9.06 9.04 -28.45
CA ASN A 53 8.94 8.98 -29.92
C ASN A 53 7.47 8.78 -30.40
N GLY A 54 6.50 9.31 -29.66
CA GLY A 54 5.09 9.29 -30.06
C GLY A 54 4.48 7.89 -30.16
N LYS A 55 4.85 7.01 -29.25
CA LYS A 55 4.42 5.59 -29.18
C LYS A 55 4.80 4.79 -30.41
N GLN A 56 6.00 5.01 -30.91
CA GLN A 56 6.60 4.26 -32.01
C GLN A 56 7.95 3.68 -31.55
N ILE A 57 8.20 2.42 -31.93
CA ILE A 57 9.52 1.80 -31.71
C ILE A 57 10.49 2.35 -32.76
N SER A 58 11.63 2.88 -32.33
CA SER A 58 12.65 3.40 -33.23
C SER A 58 13.27 2.29 -34.10
N GLU A 59 13.73 2.64 -35.30
CA GLU A 59 14.37 1.67 -36.23
C GLU A 59 15.64 1.05 -35.62
N GLU A 60 16.33 1.77 -34.75
CA GLU A 60 17.47 1.25 -34.01
C GLU A 60 17.09 0.14 -33.01
N VAL A 61 16.07 0.35 -32.23
CA VAL A 61 15.53 -0.67 -31.31
C VAL A 61 15.03 -1.89 -32.09
N LYS A 62 14.27 -1.67 -33.15
CA LYS A 62 13.76 -2.74 -34.03
C LYS A 62 14.87 -3.57 -34.65
N ALA A 63 15.93 -2.94 -35.16
CA ALA A 63 17.08 -3.64 -35.69
C ALA A 63 17.78 -4.52 -34.64
N GLN A 64 17.96 -4.02 -33.44
CA GLN A 64 18.54 -4.79 -32.32
C GLN A 64 17.65 -5.96 -31.90
N ILE A 65 16.33 -5.80 -31.91
CA ILE A 65 15.37 -6.90 -31.63
C ILE A 65 15.55 -8.02 -32.66
N PHE A 66 15.62 -7.70 -33.95
CA PHE A 66 15.78 -8.72 -34.98
C PHE A 66 17.17 -9.36 -34.97
N THR A 67 18.20 -8.63 -34.57
CA THR A 67 19.54 -9.21 -34.38
C THR A 67 19.53 -10.23 -33.24
N ALA A 68 18.93 -9.85 -32.07
CA ALA A 68 18.81 -10.76 -30.96
C ALA A 68 17.90 -11.98 -31.25
N LEU A 69 16.86 -11.79 -32.06
CA LEU A 69 16.04 -12.89 -32.55
C LEU A 69 16.83 -13.89 -33.39
N ALA A 70 17.66 -13.40 -34.30
CA ALA A 70 18.53 -14.25 -35.13
C ALA A 70 19.55 -15.03 -34.28
N GLU A 71 20.14 -14.43 -33.26
CA GLU A 71 21.00 -15.10 -32.29
C GLU A 71 20.24 -16.18 -31.51
N LEU A 72 18.99 -15.91 -31.10
CA LEU A 72 18.13 -16.88 -30.42
C LEU A 72 17.78 -18.07 -31.36
N GLU A 73 17.48 -17.80 -32.60
CA GLU A 73 17.26 -18.84 -33.64
C GLU A 73 18.45 -19.79 -33.78
N GLU A 74 19.64 -19.23 -33.84
CA GLU A 74 20.89 -20.01 -33.91
C GLU A 74 21.09 -20.85 -32.65
N LEU A 75 20.90 -20.24 -31.47
CA LEU A 75 21.05 -20.91 -30.18
C LEU A 75 20.04 -22.06 -30.00
N GLN A 76 18.83 -21.92 -30.49
CA GLN A 76 17.78 -22.92 -30.41
C GLN A 76 17.79 -23.96 -31.55
N GLY A 77 18.52 -23.71 -32.60
CA GLY A 77 18.51 -24.52 -33.84
C GLY A 77 17.14 -24.55 -34.53
N LYS A 78 16.34 -23.49 -34.36
CA LYS A 78 14.98 -23.32 -34.90
C LYS A 78 14.86 -21.95 -35.54
N LYS A 79 13.93 -21.79 -36.49
CA LYS A 79 13.64 -20.46 -37.05
C LYS A 79 12.28 -19.96 -36.68
N PHE A 80 12.18 -18.68 -36.43
CA PHE A 80 10.93 -18.01 -36.13
C PHE A 80 10.06 -17.97 -37.38
N GLY A 81 8.86 -18.61 -37.28
CA GLY A 81 7.96 -18.78 -38.42
C GLY A 81 8.31 -19.92 -39.40
N ASP A 82 9.25 -20.79 -39.03
CA ASP A 82 9.56 -21.98 -39.88
C ASP A 82 8.32 -22.84 -40.08
N THR A 83 8.17 -23.40 -41.28
CA THR A 83 7.04 -24.22 -41.69
C THR A 83 7.12 -25.67 -41.19
N GLU A 84 8.31 -26.12 -40.76
CA GLU A 84 8.54 -27.49 -40.30
C GLU A 84 8.81 -27.60 -38.79
N ASN A 85 9.66 -26.69 -38.28
CA ASN A 85 10.08 -26.70 -36.87
C ASN A 85 10.17 -25.27 -36.34
N PRO A 86 9.03 -24.58 -36.14
CA PRO A 86 9.02 -23.17 -35.78
C PRO A 86 9.61 -22.93 -34.38
N LEU A 87 10.43 -21.87 -34.24
CA LEU A 87 10.73 -21.26 -32.99
C LEU A 87 9.46 -20.52 -32.54
N LEU A 88 8.97 -20.82 -31.36
CA LEU A 88 7.92 -20.07 -30.72
C LEU A 88 8.48 -19.31 -29.53
N VAL A 89 7.97 -18.10 -29.30
CA VAL A 89 8.41 -17.26 -28.21
C VAL A 89 7.23 -16.71 -27.39
N SER A 90 7.52 -16.39 -26.13
CA SER A 90 6.65 -15.56 -25.31
C SER A 90 7.21 -14.13 -25.27
N VAL A 91 6.32 -13.16 -25.16
CA VAL A 91 6.64 -11.75 -24.94
C VAL A 91 5.99 -11.32 -23.62
N ARG A 92 6.83 -10.97 -22.66
CA ARG A 92 6.41 -10.74 -21.27
C ARG A 92 6.94 -9.41 -20.78
N SER A 93 6.12 -8.67 -20.02
CA SER A 93 6.55 -7.47 -19.32
C SER A 93 7.55 -7.77 -18.19
N GLY A 94 8.38 -6.79 -17.86
CA GLY A 94 9.35 -6.89 -16.78
C GLY A 94 9.68 -5.54 -16.19
N ALA A 95 8.82 -4.97 -15.35
CA ALA A 95 9.10 -3.72 -14.66
C ALA A 95 10.17 -3.88 -13.57
N ARG A 96 10.78 -2.77 -13.14
CA ARG A 96 11.74 -2.74 -12.02
C ARG A 96 11.12 -3.24 -10.72
N ALA A 97 9.87 -2.83 -10.44
CA ALA A 97 9.07 -3.34 -9.36
C ALA A 97 8.13 -4.44 -9.83
N SER A 98 7.84 -5.42 -8.99
CA SER A 98 6.87 -6.47 -9.29
C SER A 98 5.46 -5.91 -9.31
N MET A 99 4.75 -6.07 -10.43
CA MET A 99 3.38 -5.62 -10.65
C MET A 99 2.52 -6.79 -11.16
N PRO A 100 2.13 -7.74 -10.31
CA PRO A 100 1.46 -8.96 -10.72
C PRO A 100 0.12 -8.69 -11.41
N GLY A 101 -0.09 -9.23 -12.60
CA GLY A 101 -1.33 -9.09 -13.36
C GLY A 101 -1.62 -7.70 -13.94
N MET A 102 -0.77 -6.69 -13.67
CA MET A 102 -1.01 -5.32 -14.11
C MET A 102 -0.58 -5.06 -15.56
N MET A 103 0.31 -5.88 -16.09
CA MET A 103 0.85 -5.74 -17.45
C MET A 103 0.72 -7.04 -18.24
N ASP A 104 0.78 -6.92 -19.54
CA ASP A 104 0.40 -7.97 -20.48
C ASP A 104 1.50 -8.99 -20.75
N THR A 105 1.08 -10.19 -21.13
CA THR A 105 1.90 -11.33 -21.56
C THR A 105 1.28 -11.94 -22.79
N ILE A 106 2.08 -12.25 -23.81
CA ILE A 106 1.66 -12.91 -25.03
C ILE A 106 2.47 -14.20 -25.20
N LEU A 107 1.81 -15.33 -25.37
CA LEU A 107 2.44 -16.64 -25.53
C LEU A 107 2.29 -17.15 -26.96
N ASN A 108 3.11 -18.12 -27.33
CA ASN A 108 3.01 -18.89 -28.58
C ASN A 108 3.20 -18.04 -29.86
N LEU A 109 3.91 -16.91 -29.81
CA LEU A 109 4.21 -16.13 -31.00
C LEU A 109 5.06 -16.92 -31.98
N GLY A 110 4.78 -16.74 -33.26
CA GLY A 110 5.43 -17.44 -34.36
C GLY A 110 4.52 -18.46 -35.04
N LEU A 111 3.33 -18.74 -34.45
CA LEU A 111 2.34 -19.61 -35.10
C LEU A 111 1.57 -18.84 -36.18
N THR A 112 1.43 -19.52 -37.30
CA THR A 112 0.67 -19.12 -38.51
C THR A 112 -0.11 -20.32 -39.03
N ASP A 113 -0.98 -20.11 -40.01
CA ASP A 113 -1.72 -21.20 -40.64
C ASP A 113 -0.81 -22.29 -41.25
N ILE A 114 0.39 -21.91 -41.66
CA ILE A 114 1.37 -22.84 -42.23
C ILE A 114 2.26 -23.45 -41.15
N SER A 115 2.79 -22.67 -40.26
CA SER A 115 3.73 -23.14 -39.23
C SER A 115 3.07 -24.06 -38.20
N VAL A 116 1.76 -23.93 -37.93
CA VAL A 116 1.03 -24.84 -37.05
C VAL A 116 0.96 -26.29 -37.62
N GLU A 117 0.88 -26.45 -38.92
CA GLU A 117 0.91 -27.76 -39.56
C GLU A 117 2.25 -28.47 -39.34
N GLY A 118 3.37 -27.74 -39.50
CA GLY A 118 4.70 -28.27 -39.23
C GLY A 118 4.88 -28.57 -37.75
N PHE A 119 4.41 -27.69 -36.89
CA PHE A 119 4.46 -27.86 -35.44
C PHE A 119 3.66 -29.11 -34.99
N ALA A 120 2.48 -29.34 -35.57
CA ALA A 120 1.68 -30.54 -35.31
C ALA A 120 2.40 -31.82 -35.71
N LYS A 121 3.04 -31.83 -36.88
CA LYS A 121 3.83 -32.98 -37.37
C LYS A 121 5.06 -33.22 -36.51
N LYS A 122 5.79 -32.15 -36.13
CA LYS A 122 7.02 -32.23 -35.35
C LYS A 122 6.78 -32.76 -33.94
N THR A 123 5.69 -32.33 -33.30
CA THR A 123 5.32 -32.75 -31.94
C THR A 123 4.61 -34.09 -31.93
N GLY A 124 4.13 -34.58 -33.04
CA GLY A 124 3.27 -35.76 -33.11
C GLY A 124 1.93 -35.62 -32.39
N ASN A 125 1.57 -34.39 -31.98
CA ASN A 125 0.38 -34.07 -31.21
C ASN A 125 -0.37 -32.91 -31.86
N PRO A 126 -1.23 -33.21 -32.85
CA PRO A 126 -2.01 -32.19 -33.57
C PRO A 126 -2.93 -31.38 -32.64
N ARG A 127 -3.55 -32.07 -31.66
CA ARG A 127 -4.41 -31.35 -30.69
C ARG A 127 -3.68 -30.25 -29.92
N PHE A 128 -2.53 -30.56 -29.41
CA PHE A 128 -1.65 -29.61 -28.71
C PHE A 128 -1.26 -28.44 -29.63
N ALA A 129 -0.84 -28.72 -30.86
CA ALA A 129 -0.42 -27.68 -31.80
C ALA A 129 -1.55 -26.69 -32.12
N TYR A 130 -2.74 -27.20 -32.41
CA TYR A 130 -3.91 -26.37 -32.73
C TYR A 130 -4.45 -25.64 -31.47
N ASP A 131 -4.41 -26.26 -30.28
CA ASP A 131 -4.75 -25.56 -29.05
C ASP A 131 -3.78 -24.40 -28.78
N SER A 132 -2.50 -24.61 -29.00
CA SER A 132 -1.49 -23.53 -28.87
C SER A 132 -1.75 -22.39 -29.84
N TYR A 133 -2.17 -22.69 -31.07
CA TYR A 133 -2.53 -21.67 -32.06
C TYR A 133 -3.83 -20.94 -31.68
N ARG A 134 -4.86 -21.65 -31.24
CA ARG A 134 -6.10 -21.06 -30.73
C ARG A 134 -5.84 -20.10 -29.59
N ARG A 135 -5.03 -20.50 -28.59
CA ARG A 135 -4.63 -19.66 -27.45
C ARG A 135 -3.87 -18.42 -27.90
N PHE A 136 -2.96 -18.57 -28.87
CA PHE A 136 -2.24 -17.45 -29.43
C PHE A 136 -3.17 -16.44 -30.12
N ILE A 137 -4.10 -16.89 -30.96
CA ILE A 137 -5.06 -16.02 -31.65
C ILE A 137 -5.91 -15.25 -30.62
N GLN A 138 -6.43 -15.94 -29.61
CA GLN A 138 -7.21 -15.30 -28.53
C GLN A 138 -6.39 -14.24 -27.81
N MET A 139 -5.23 -14.61 -27.32
CA MET A 139 -4.38 -13.74 -26.53
C MET A 139 -3.84 -12.55 -27.33
N PHE A 140 -3.44 -12.76 -28.59
CA PHE A 140 -3.02 -11.67 -29.48
C PHE A 140 -4.17 -10.71 -29.78
N SER A 141 -5.35 -11.25 -30.05
CA SER A 141 -6.53 -10.43 -30.32
C SER A 141 -6.97 -9.59 -29.12
N ASP A 142 -6.99 -10.17 -27.92
CA ASP A 142 -7.38 -9.50 -26.68
C ASP A 142 -6.30 -8.49 -26.24
N VAL A 143 -5.08 -8.96 -26.04
CA VAL A 143 -4.01 -8.17 -25.43
C VAL A 143 -3.39 -7.14 -26.42
N VAL A 144 -3.14 -7.55 -27.66
CA VAL A 144 -2.44 -6.70 -28.64
C VAL A 144 -3.41 -5.78 -29.36
N MET A 145 -4.58 -6.33 -29.74
CA MET A 145 -5.55 -5.62 -30.59
C MET A 145 -6.78 -5.13 -29.82
N GLU A 146 -6.84 -5.39 -28.50
CA GLU A 146 -7.92 -4.92 -27.60
C GLU A 146 -9.34 -5.39 -28.03
N VAL A 147 -9.42 -6.58 -28.62
CA VAL A 147 -10.71 -7.23 -28.94
C VAL A 147 -11.23 -7.96 -27.70
N PRO A 148 -12.45 -7.70 -27.23
CA PRO A 148 -12.95 -8.27 -25.96
C PRO A 148 -12.84 -9.81 -25.88
N LYS A 149 -12.16 -10.31 -24.87
CA LYS A 149 -11.92 -11.74 -24.60
C LYS A 149 -13.20 -12.56 -24.55
N SER A 150 -14.27 -12.00 -24.02
CA SER A 150 -15.59 -12.63 -23.90
C SER A 150 -16.17 -13.12 -25.22
N LEU A 151 -15.80 -12.52 -26.36
CA LEU A 151 -16.24 -12.96 -27.67
C LEU A 151 -15.65 -14.32 -28.04
N PHE A 152 -14.40 -14.54 -27.67
CA PHE A 152 -13.66 -15.79 -27.91
C PHE A 152 -14.11 -16.88 -26.93
N GLU A 153 -14.27 -16.55 -25.67
CA GLU A 153 -14.73 -17.46 -24.62
C GLU A 153 -16.13 -18.03 -24.96
N ARG A 154 -17.03 -17.18 -25.41
CA ARG A 154 -18.37 -17.62 -25.86
C ARG A 154 -18.29 -18.67 -26.95
N VAL A 155 -17.45 -18.48 -27.97
CA VAL A 155 -17.28 -19.44 -29.04
C VAL A 155 -16.77 -20.79 -28.54
N LEU A 156 -15.79 -20.73 -27.63
CA LEU A 156 -15.22 -21.92 -27.03
C LEU A 156 -16.27 -22.68 -26.19
N ASP A 157 -17.07 -21.98 -25.42
CA ASP A 157 -18.15 -22.57 -24.62
C ASP A 157 -19.25 -23.19 -25.50
N GLU A 158 -19.67 -22.52 -26.57
CA GLU A 158 -20.61 -23.05 -27.53
C GLU A 158 -20.13 -24.38 -28.18
N ILE A 159 -18.83 -24.48 -28.48
CA ILE A 159 -18.25 -25.70 -29.05
C ILE A 159 -18.14 -26.80 -27.98
N LYS A 160 -17.73 -26.47 -26.76
CA LYS A 160 -17.73 -27.43 -25.64
C LYS A 160 -19.13 -27.99 -25.39
N GLU A 161 -20.13 -27.13 -25.32
CA GLU A 161 -21.52 -27.56 -25.12
C GLU A 161 -22.00 -28.46 -26.25
N ALA A 162 -21.76 -28.11 -27.53
CA ALA A 162 -22.13 -28.91 -28.70
C ALA A 162 -21.43 -30.28 -28.74
N LYS A 163 -20.27 -30.44 -28.08
CA LYS A 163 -19.48 -31.67 -28.05
C LYS A 163 -19.58 -32.44 -26.73
N ASP A 164 -20.41 -31.98 -25.78
CA ASP A 164 -20.53 -32.54 -24.43
C ASP A 164 -19.16 -32.63 -23.70
N ALA A 165 -18.31 -31.59 -23.90
CA ALA A 165 -16.98 -31.45 -23.31
C ALA A 165 -17.04 -30.56 -22.06
N HIS A 166 -16.43 -31.01 -20.96
CA HIS A 166 -16.37 -30.21 -19.71
C HIS A 166 -15.15 -29.26 -19.68
N PHE A 167 -14.02 -29.73 -20.20
CA PHE A 167 -12.78 -28.98 -20.25
C PHE A 167 -12.29 -28.76 -21.68
N ASP A 168 -11.48 -27.73 -21.86
CA ASP A 168 -10.83 -27.50 -23.18
C ASP A 168 -10.00 -28.72 -23.63
N THR A 169 -9.44 -29.46 -22.65
CA THR A 169 -8.66 -30.68 -22.90
C THR A 169 -9.46 -31.84 -23.47
N ASP A 170 -10.80 -31.81 -23.41
CA ASP A 170 -11.68 -32.83 -23.93
C ASP A 170 -11.94 -32.66 -25.44
N LEU A 171 -11.64 -31.45 -25.98
CA LEU A 171 -11.80 -31.13 -27.40
C LEU A 171 -10.70 -31.79 -28.25
N THR A 172 -11.09 -32.29 -29.44
CA THR A 172 -10.18 -32.93 -30.40
C THR A 172 -9.40 -31.90 -31.22
N ALA A 173 -8.40 -32.35 -32.00
CA ALA A 173 -7.69 -31.50 -32.93
C ALA A 173 -8.60 -30.85 -33.97
N ASP A 174 -9.60 -31.57 -34.46
CA ASP A 174 -10.55 -31.05 -35.44
C ASP A 174 -11.51 -30.05 -34.83
N ASP A 175 -11.92 -30.26 -33.58
CA ASP A 175 -12.68 -29.25 -32.83
C ASP A 175 -11.87 -27.97 -32.64
N MET A 176 -10.57 -28.07 -32.35
CA MET A 176 -9.67 -26.91 -32.24
C MET A 176 -9.50 -26.16 -33.57
N LYS A 177 -9.48 -26.85 -34.71
CA LYS A 177 -9.50 -26.21 -36.04
C LYS A 177 -10.76 -25.39 -36.25
N GLU A 178 -11.91 -25.92 -35.80
CA GLU A 178 -13.18 -25.19 -35.85
C GLU A 178 -13.15 -23.94 -35.00
N VAL A 179 -12.65 -24.04 -33.77
CA VAL A 179 -12.44 -22.90 -32.87
C VAL A 179 -11.56 -21.83 -33.52
N ILE A 180 -10.41 -22.24 -34.10
CA ILE A 180 -9.47 -21.32 -34.77
C ILE A 180 -10.16 -20.59 -35.94
N ALA A 181 -10.94 -21.29 -36.76
CA ALA A 181 -11.65 -20.67 -37.86
C ALA A 181 -12.65 -19.60 -37.38
N ARG A 182 -13.37 -19.87 -36.30
CA ARG A 182 -14.33 -18.92 -35.70
C ARG A 182 -13.60 -17.76 -35.01
N PHE A 183 -12.48 -17.99 -34.33
CA PHE A 183 -11.67 -16.95 -33.73
C PHE A 183 -11.10 -15.97 -34.78
N LYS A 184 -10.57 -16.49 -35.88
CA LYS A 184 -10.10 -15.68 -37.02
C LYS A 184 -11.22 -14.87 -37.66
N ALA A 185 -12.44 -15.42 -37.69
CA ALA A 185 -13.62 -14.68 -38.20
C ALA A 185 -13.96 -13.49 -37.25
N ILE A 186 -13.91 -13.69 -35.94
CA ILE A 186 -14.09 -12.60 -34.97
C ILE A 186 -13.00 -11.52 -35.16
N TYR A 187 -11.74 -11.93 -35.28
CA TYR A 187 -10.62 -10.99 -35.51
C TYR A 187 -10.87 -10.14 -36.76
N ARG A 188 -11.19 -10.79 -37.87
CA ARG A 188 -11.51 -10.11 -39.16
C ARG A 188 -12.71 -9.16 -39.04
N ASP A 189 -13.76 -9.57 -38.32
CA ASP A 189 -14.95 -8.73 -38.10
C ASP A 189 -14.61 -7.47 -37.31
N LYS A 190 -13.79 -7.60 -36.28
CA LYS A 190 -13.42 -6.48 -35.39
C LYS A 190 -12.32 -5.60 -35.96
N MET A 191 -11.32 -6.17 -36.62
CA MET A 191 -10.14 -5.45 -37.08
C MET A 191 -10.24 -5.00 -38.55
N GLY A 192 -11.16 -5.57 -39.34
CA GLY A 192 -11.30 -5.29 -40.76
C GLY A 192 -10.20 -5.92 -41.63
N GLU A 193 -9.34 -6.74 -41.06
CA GLU A 193 -8.22 -7.43 -41.73
C GLU A 193 -8.03 -8.83 -41.19
N ASP A 194 -7.27 -9.66 -41.94
CA ASP A 194 -6.99 -11.03 -41.51
C ASP A 194 -5.98 -11.06 -40.36
N PHE A 195 -6.04 -12.10 -39.54
CA PHE A 195 -5.06 -12.34 -38.46
C PHE A 195 -3.63 -12.41 -39.04
N PRO A 196 -2.66 -11.69 -38.44
CA PRO A 196 -1.30 -11.56 -39.01
C PRO A 196 -0.60 -12.89 -39.19
N GLN A 197 -0.14 -13.14 -40.44
CA GLN A 197 0.58 -14.36 -40.84
C GLN A 197 2.11 -14.14 -40.97
N ASP A 198 2.60 -12.93 -40.72
CA ASP A 198 4.05 -12.63 -40.61
C ASP A 198 4.46 -12.65 -39.13
N PRO A 199 5.28 -13.63 -38.68
CA PRO A 199 5.75 -13.72 -37.31
C PRO A 199 6.50 -12.49 -36.81
N LYS A 200 7.23 -11.81 -37.70
CA LYS A 200 7.97 -10.58 -37.31
C LYS A 200 7.02 -9.42 -37.03
N VAL A 201 5.92 -9.34 -37.77
CA VAL A 201 4.84 -8.36 -37.48
C VAL A 201 4.19 -8.70 -36.14
N GLN A 202 3.88 -9.98 -35.90
CA GLN A 202 3.34 -10.45 -34.63
C GLN A 202 4.24 -10.04 -33.45
N LEU A 203 5.55 -10.26 -33.58
CA LEU A 203 6.53 -9.92 -32.53
C LEU A 203 6.57 -8.41 -32.24
N MET A 204 6.65 -7.59 -33.27
CA MET A 204 6.73 -6.13 -33.09
C MET A 204 5.45 -5.56 -32.48
N GLU A 205 4.28 -6.03 -32.90
CA GLU A 205 3.02 -5.59 -32.29
C GLU A 205 2.88 -6.06 -30.83
N ALA A 206 3.37 -7.26 -30.50
CA ALA A 206 3.41 -7.74 -29.11
C ALA A 206 4.36 -6.89 -28.23
N VAL A 207 5.53 -6.51 -28.73
CA VAL A 207 6.45 -5.61 -27.99
C VAL A 207 5.82 -4.24 -27.74
N LYS A 208 5.16 -3.67 -28.75
CA LYS A 208 4.41 -2.42 -28.61
C LYS A 208 3.30 -2.54 -27.56
N ALA A 209 2.54 -3.66 -27.58
CA ALA A 209 1.48 -3.90 -26.62
C ALA A 209 1.99 -3.93 -25.18
N VAL A 210 3.12 -4.60 -24.93
CA VAL A 210 3.75 -4.62 -23.62
C VAL A 210 4.21 -3.24 -23.18
N PHE A 211 4.82 -2.44 -24.06
CA PHE A 211 5.16 -1.05 -23.73
C PHE A 211 3.91 -0.22 -23.41
N ARG A 212 2.86 -0.37 -24.21
CA ARG A 212 1.59 0.33 -24.02
C ARG A 212 0.93 -0.04 -22.69
N SER A 213 1.05 -1.30 -22.25
CA SER A 213 0.45 -1.78 -21.00
C SER A 213 1.01 -1.10 -19.74
N TRP A 214 2.19 -0.45 -19.84
CA TRP A 214 2.72 0.37 -18.75
C TRP A 214 1.76 1.51 -18.36
N ASP A 215 1.05 2.06 -19.31
CA ASP A 215 0.13 3.19 -19.15
C ASP A 215 -1.36 2.78 -19.22
N ASN A 216 -1.68 1.48 -19.08
CA ASN A 216 -3.07 1.10 -18.89
C ASN A 216 -3.57 1.52 -17.49
N GLU A 217 -4.88 1.68 -17.33
CA GLU A 217 -5.50 2.24 -16.13
C GLU A 217 -5.15 1.43 -14.87
N ARG A 218 -5.23 0.11 -14.93
CA ARG A 218 -4.89 -0.80 -13.83
C ARG A 218 -3.42 -0.67 -13.39
N ALA A 219 -2.49 -0.52 -14.34
CA ALA A 219 -1.08 -0.33 -14.03
C ALA A 219 -0.80 1.04 -13.40
N ILE A 220 -1.47 2.09 -13.84
CA ILE A 220 -1.39 3.45 -13.27
C ILE A 220 -1.89 3.44 -11.82
N VAL A 221 -3.08 2.85 -11.58
CA VAL A 221 -3.65 2.73 -10.23
C VAL A 221 -2.71 1.96 -9.31
N TYR A 222 -2.22 0.80 -9.76
CA TYR A 222 -1.29 -0.02 -8.98
C TYR A 222 0.00 0.73 -8.62
N ARG A 223 0.61 1.43 -9.59
CA ARG A 223 1.82 2.23 -9.34
C ARG A 223 1.58 3.31 -8.30
N ARG A 224 0.46 4.02 -8.40
CA ARG A 224 0.08 5.05 -7.42
C ARG A 224 -0.06 4.48 -6.00
N MET A 225 -0.73 3.32 -5.87
CA MET A 225 -0.93 2.64 -4.58
C MET A 225 0.37 2.12 -3.95
N ASN A 226 1.36 1.82 -4.79
CA ASN A 226 2.62 1.22 -4.35
C ASN A 226 3.82 2.18 -4.46
N ASP A 227 3.59 3.47 -4.62
CA ASP A 227 4.64 4.50 -4.74
C ASP A 227 5.69 4.20 -5.83
N ILE A 228 5.27 3.62 -6.96
CA ILE A 228 6.13 3.29 -8.09
C ILE A 228 6.14 4.46 -9.08
N PRO A 229 7.30 5.09 -9.37
CA PRO A 229 7.40 6.20 -10.31
C PRO A 229 6.93 5.86 -11.72
N GLY A 230 6.18 6.77 -12.33
CA GLY A 230 5.62 6.56 -13.67
C GLY A 230 6.66 6.61 -14.80
N ASP A 231 7.80 7.24 -14.58
CA ASP A 231 8.90 7.40 -15.53
C ASP A 231 9.82 6.18 -15.66
N TRP A 232 9.64 5.15 -14.82
CA TRP A 232 10.51 3.97 -14.85
C TRP A 232 10.36 3.11 -16.11
N GLY A 233 9.17 3.06 -16.71
CA GLY A 233 8.89 2.19 -17.82
C GLY A 233 8.92 0.69 -17.49
N THR A 234 8.73 -0.14 -18.49
CA THR A 234 8.83 -1.60 -18.40
C THR A 234 9.82 -2.15 -19.41
N ALA A 235 10.58 -3.19 -19.05
CA ALA A 235 11.31 -3.99 -20.02
C ALA A 235 10.38 -5.02 -20.67
N VAL A 236 10.80 -5.57 -21.80
CA VAL A 236 10.11 -6.65 -22.51
C VAL A 236 11.07 -7.84 -22.61
N ASN A 237 10.63 -8.99 -22.11
CA ASN A 237 11.37 -10.24 -22.21
C ASN A 237 10.80 -11.10 -23.33
N VAL A 238 11.60 -11.39 -24.33
CA VAL A 238 11.31 -12.32 -25.42
C VAL A 238 12.04 -13.63 -25.13
N GLN A 239 11.29 -14.70 -24.87
CA GLN A 239 11.83 -15.95 -24.38
C GLN A 239 11.31 -17.13 -25.21
N SER A 240 12.17 -18.09 -25.54
CA SER A 240 11.73 -19.31 -26.20
C SER A 240 10.70 -20.07 -25.37
N MET A 241 9.66 -20.58 -26.04
CA MET A 241 8.61 -21.34 -25.38
C MET A 241 9.09 -22.72 -24.95
N VAL A 242 8.63 -23.13 -23.78
CA VAL A 242 8.57 -24.53 -23.30
C VAL A 242 7.14 -24.85 -22.92
N PHE A 243 6.70 -26.08 -23.12
CA PHE A 243 5.27 -26.42 -23.08
C PHE A 243 4.93 -27.42 -21.99
N GLY A 244 4.15 -26.97 -21.01
CA GLY A 244 3.60 -27.84 -19.98
C GLY A 244 2.35 -28.64 -20.39
N ASN A 245 1.85 -28.44 -21.60
CA ASN A 245 0.62 -29.06 -22.12
C ASN A 245 0.87 -30.07 -23.26
N MET A 246 2.03 -30.74 -23.23
CA MET A 246 2.37 -31.79 -24.20
C MET A 246 2.00 -33.22 -23.74
N GLY A 247 1.13 -33.34 -22.77
CA GLY A 247 0.69 -34.63 -22.22
C GLY A 247 1.04 -34.83 -20.75
N ASN A 248 0.86 -36.04 -20.27
CA ASN A 248 0.96 -36.36 -18.85
C ASN A 248 2.39 -36.35 -18.26
N THR A 249 3.42 -36.24 -19.08
CA THR A 249 4.82 -36.06 -18.65
C THR A 249 5.23 -34.59 -18.65
N SER A 250 4.27 -33.71 -18.92
CA SER A 250 4.44 -32.26 -18.96
C SER A 250 3.53 -31.61 -17.96
N GLY A 251 3.92 -30.44 -17.46
CA GLY A 251 3.15 -29.69 -16.50
C GLY A 251 3.74 -28.30 -16.28
N THR A 252 3.06 -27.49 -15.49
CA THR A 252 3.51 -26.17 -15.12
C THR A 252 3.08 -25.84 -13.70
N GLY A 253 3.78 -24.96 -13.02
CA GLY A 253 3.44 -24.60 -11.66
C GLY A 253 4.14 -23.33 -11.19
N VAL A 254 3.71 -22.91 -10.00
CA VAL A 254 4.26 -21.81 -9.25
C VAL A 254 4.55 -22.28 -7.83
N ALA A 255 5.73 -21.97 -7.32
CA ALA A 255 6.09 -22.38 -5.97
C ALA A 255 7.01 -21.37 -5.29
N PHE A 256 6.96 -21.41 -3.96
CA PHE A 256 7.77 -20.59 -3.07
C PHE A 256 8.72 -21.46 -2.26
N THR A 257 9.88 -20.96 -1.94
CA THR A 257 10.83 -21.68 -1.07
C THR A 257 10.38 -21.73 0.39
N ARG A 258 9.45 -20.84 0.78
CA ARG A 258 8.78 -20.82 2.09
C ARG A 258 7.32 -20.43 1.92
N ASN A 259 6.49 -20.76 2.89
CA ASN A 259 5.08 -20.38 2.83
C ASN A 259 4.92 -18.85 2.83
N PRO A 260 4.34 -18.24 1.77
CA PRO A 260 4.22 -16.78 1.64
C PRO A 260 3.20 -16.17 2.61
N SER A 261 2.34 -17.00 3.22
CA SER A 261 1.31 -16.54 4.15
C SER A 261 1.77 -16.60 5.61
N THR A 262 2.57 -17.60 5.97
CA THR A 262 2.99 -17.86 7.36
C THR A 262 4.49 -17.71 7.58
N GLY A 263 5.29 -17.76 6.53
CA GLY A 263 6.75 -17.78 6.61
C GLY A 263 7.35 -19.16 6.94
N ALA A 264 6.53 -20.18 7.15
CA ALA A 264 7.00 -21.52 7.48
C ALA A 264 7.96 -22.07 6.43
N ARG A 265 9.01 -22.73 6.89
CA ARG A 265 10.02 -23.39 6.04
C ARG A 265 9.41 -24.53 5.23
N GLY A 266 9.91 -24.71 4.04
CA GLY A 266 9.52 -25.77 3.12
C GLY A 266 8.86 -25.23 1.85
N ILE A 267 9.01 -25.99 0.77
CA ILE A 267 8.45 -25.62 -0.52
C ILE A 267 6.93 -25.57 -0.42
N TYR A 268 6.38 -24.46 -0.87
CA TYR A 268 4.94 -24.21 -0.89
C TYR A 268 4.52 -23.78 -2.29
N GLY A 269 3.56 -24.47 -2.88
CA GLY A 269 3.13 -24.11 -4.24
C GLY A 269 2.18 -25.13 -4.85
N GLU A 270 1.87 -24.89 -6.11
CA GLU A 270 0.85 -25.62 -6.87
C GLU A 270 1.34 -25.90 -8.30
N TYR A 271 0.86 -26.99 -8.87
CA TYR A 271 1.13 -27.33 -10.25
C TYR A 271 -0.07 -28.01 -10.91
N LEU A 272 -0.07 -28.01 -12.22
CA LEU A 272 -1.00 -28.76 -13.06
C LEU A 272 -0.22 -29.60 -14.08
N ILE A 273 -0.63 -30.86 -14.23
CA ILE A 273 -0.18 -31.72 -15.32
C ILE A 273 -0.95 -31.36 -16.59
N ASN A 274 -0.28 -31.44 -17.74
CA ASN A 274 -0.84 -31.13 -19.06
C ASN A 274 -1.54 -29.76 -19.08
N ALA A 275 -0.81 -28.70 -18.73
CA ALA A 275 -1.31 -27.35 -18.63
C ALA A 275 -0.26 -26.30 -19.02
N GLN A 276 -0.70 -25.13 -19.45
CA GLN A 276 0.12 -23.92 -19.56
C GLN A 276 0.04 -23.06 -18.30
N GLY A 277 0.97 -22.11 -18.11
CA GLY A 277 1.05 -21.27 -16.91
C GLY A 277 -0.23 -20.48 -16.63
N GLU A 278 -0.91 -20.01 -17.65
CA GLU A 278 -2.19 -19.32 -17.54
C GLU A 278 -3.29 -20.18 -16.91
N ASP A 279 -3.29 -21.49 -17.12
CA ASP A 279 -4.29 -22.42 -16.56
C ASP A 279 -4.18 -22.54 -15.05
N VAL A 280 -2.97 -22.41 -14.50
CA VAL A 280 -2.71 -22.40 -13.04
C VAL A 280 -3.24 -21.11 -12.41
N VAL A 281 -2.99 -19.99 -13.06
CA VAL A 281 -3.31 -18.65 -12.54
C VAL A 281 -4.79 -18.32 -12.70
N ALA A 282 -5.40 -18.72 -13.81
CA ALA A 282 -6.82 -18.47 -14.10
C ALA A 282 -7.78 -19.31 -13.25
N GLY A 283 -7.29 -20.38 -12.61
CA GLY A 283 -8.12 -21.20 -11.73
C GLY A 283 -9.19 -22.03 -12.43
N ILE A 284 -9.11 -22.21 -13.76
CA ILE A 284 -10.06 -23.01 -14.56
C ILE A 284 -10.05 -24.47 -14.12
N ARG A 285 -8.88 -24.96 -13.73
CA ARG A 285 -8.68 -26.30 -13.18
C ARG A 285 -8.08 -26.18 -11.78
N THR A 286 -8.47 -27.04 -10.84
CA THR A 286 -7.93 -27.05 -9.46
C THR A 286 -6.50 -27.58 -9.47
N PRO A 287 -5.50 -26.74 -9.13
CA PRO A 287 -4.12 -27.17 -9.04
C PRO A 287 -3.89 -28.19 -7.93
N GLN A 288 -2.83 -28.98 -8.08
CA GLN A 288 -2.36 -29.93 -7.05
C GLN A 288 -1.26 -29.29 -6.21
N PRO A 289 -1.16 -29.62 -4.91
CA PRO A 289 -0.03 -29.21 -4.10
C PRO A 289 1.31 -29.67 -4.69
N ILE A 290 2.31 -28.80 -4.66
CA ILE A 290 3.64 -29.09 -5.23
C ILE A 290 4.28 -30.36 -4.68
N THR A 291 3.98 -30.76 -3.44
CA THR A 291 4.50 -31.98 -2.81
C THR A 291 4.06 -33.23 -3.53
N ARG A 292 2.90 -33.21 -4.19
CA ARG A 292 2.42 -34.36 -4.97
C ARG A 292 3.24 -34.59 -6.25
N LEU A 293 3.99 -33.60 -6.71
CA LEU A 293 4.89 -33.74 -7.85
C LEU A 293 5.98 -34.82 -7.60
N GLU A 294 6.30 -35.10 -6.33
CA GLU A 294 7.20 -36.20 -5.95
C GLU A 294 6.67 -37.57 -6.39
N GLU A 295 5.36 -37.75 -6.40
CA GLU A 295 4.70 -38.99 -6.88
C GLU A 295 4.57 -38.97 -8.40
N ASP A 296 4.14 -37.85 -8.99
CA ASP A 296 3.84 -37.77 -10.41
C ASP A 296 5.10 -37.72 -11.30
N LEU A 297 6.11 -36.95 -10.90
CA LEU A 297 7.36 -36.74 -11.65
C LEU A 297 8.57 -36.62 -10.69
N PRO A 298 9.00 -37.72 -10.06
CA PRO A 298 9.96 -37.69 -8.95
C PRO A 298 11.32 -37.09 -9.30
N GLU A 299 11.86 -37.32 -10.48
CA GLU A 299 13.15 -36.74 -10.89
C GLU A 299 13.07 -35.23 -11.08
N CYS A 300 11.94 -34.74 -11.63
CA CYS A 300 11.71 -33.31 -11.76
C CYS A 300 11.55 -32.65 -10.40
N TYR A 301 10.81 -33.28 -9.46
CA TYR A 301 10.66 -32.80 -8.10
C TYR A 301 11.99 -32.69 -7.37
N LYS A 302 12.83 -33.70 -7.45
CA LYS A 302 14.16 -33.68 -6.83
C LYS A 302 15.01 -32.55 -7.38
N GLN A 303 15.07 -32.40 -8.71
CA GLN A 303 15.80 -31.32 -9.36
C GLN A 303 15.23 -29.94 -8.97
N PHE A 304 13.90 -29.84 -8.86
CA PHE A 304 13.23 -28.62 -8.42
C PHE A 304 13.66 -28.19 -7.02
N ILE A 305 13.69 -29.11 -6.05
CA ILE A 305 14.12 -28.85 -4.67
C ILE A 305 15.58 -28.38 -4.62
N GLU A 306 16.47 -29.01 -5.37
CA GLU A 306 17.88 -28.62 -5.44
C GLU A 306 18.05 -27.19 -5.97
N ILE A 307 17.33 -26.84 -7.03
CA ILE A 307 17.38 -25.49 -7.64
C ILE A 307 16.74 -24.46 -6.70
N ALA A 308 15.60 -24.78 -6.10
CA ALA A 308 14.92 -23.89 -5.16
C ALA A 308 15.82 -23.51 -3.98
N ASN A 309 16.48 -24.47 -3.38
CA ASN A 309 17.44 -24.24 -2.31
C ASN A 309 18.64 -23.42 -2.77
N LYS A 310 19.15 -23.69 -3.96
CA LYS A 310 20.25 -22.90 -4.57
C LYS A 310 19.85 -21.44 -4.79
N LEU A 311 18.64 -21.18 -5.26
CA LEU A 311 18.11 -19.85 -5.49
C LEU A 311 17.90 -19.08 -4.18
N GLU A 312 17.30 -19.71 -3.14
CA GLU A 312 17.12 -19.08 -1.83
C GLU A 312 18.47 -18.70 -1.20
N ALA A 313 19.46 -19.60 -1.26
CA ALA A 313 20.80 -19.33 -0.76
C ALA A 313 21.52 -18.22 -1.54
N HIS A 314 21.36 -18.19 -2.88
CA HIS A 314 21.99 -17.17 -3.73
C HIS A 314 21.42 -15.78 -3.50
N TYR A 315 20.10 -15.65 -3.50
CA TYR A 315 19.43 -14.38 -3.25
C TYR A 315 19.32 -14.01 -1.77
N ARG A 316 19.61 -14.99 -0.88
CA ARG A 316 19.53 -14.82 0.58
C ARG A 316 18.14 -14.36 1.03
N ASP A 317 17.10 -14.81 0.33
CA ASP A 317 15.69 -14.47 0.57
C ASP A 317 14.76 -15.52 -0.03
N MET A 318 13.54 -15.61 0.52
CA MET A 318 12.48 -16.46 -0.01
C MET A 318 12.24 -16.15 -1.49
N GLN A 319 12.20 -17.20 -2.31
CA GLN A 319 11.97 -17.09 -3.74
C GLN A 319 10.56 -17.53 -4.14
N ASP A 320 9.99 -16.79 -5.06
CA ASP A 320 8.80 -17.10 -5.85
C ASP A 320 9.26 -17.52 -7.24
N MET A 321 8.89 -18.73 -7.65
CA MET A 321 9.43 -19.41 -8.84
C MET A 321 8.29 -19.88 -9.73
N GLU A 322 8.40 -19.56 -11.02
CA GLU A 322 7.56 -20.15 -12.07
C GLU A 322 8.38 -21.22 -12.82
N PHE A 323 7.80 -22.39 -12.99
CA PHE A 323 8.46 -23.50 -13.69
C PHE A 323 7.53 -24.22 -14.66
N THR A 324 8.12 -24.87 -15.65
CA THR A 324 7.42 -25.72 -16.61
C THR A 324 8.22 -27.01 -16.81
N ILE A 325 7.52 -28.12 -16.89
CA ILE A 325 8.07 -29.43 -17.23
C ILE A 325 7.58 -29.77 -18.62
N GLU A 326 8.52 -29.93 -19.56
CA GLU A 326 8.24 -30.35 -20.92
C GLU A 326 8.80 -31.75 -21.12
N GLU A 327 7.93 -32.75 -21.32
CA GLU A 327 8.32 -34.14 -21.54
C GLU A 327 9.38 -34.67 -20.55
N GLY A 328 9.13 -34.42 -19.24
CA GLY A 328 10.01 -34.86 -18.17
C GLY A 328 11.26 -34.00 -17.96
N LYS A 329 11.40 -32.86 -18.64
CA LYS A 329 12.49 -31.91 -18.46
C LYS A 329 12.00 -30.64 -17.74
N LEU A 330 12.63 -30.31 -16.63
CA LEU A 330 12.31 -29.15 -15.83
C LEU A 330 12.99 -27.88 -16.39
N TYR A 331 12.22 -26.81 -16.47
CA TYR A 331 12.68 -25.45 -16.81
C TYR A 331 12.13 -24.43 -15.82
N PHE A 332 12.97 -23.48 -15.43
CA PHE A 332 12.53 -22.30 -14.66
C PHE A 332 12.28 -21.13 -15.60
N LEU A 333 11.10 -20.53 -15.49
CA LEU A 333 10.68 -19.40 -16.32
C LEU A 333 10.92 -18.07 -15.64
N GLN A 334 10.91 -18.04 -14.31
CA GLN A 334 11.08 -16.85 -13.51
C GLN A 334 11.47 -17.21 -12.10
N THR A 335 12.27 -16.37 -11.48
CA THR A 335 12.42 -16.28 -10.02
C THR A 335 12.34 -14.82 -9.60
N ARG A 336 11.85 -14.58 -8.40
CA ARG A 336 11.85 -13.26 -7.75
C ARG A 336 11.79 -13.44 -6.23
N ASN A 337 12.16 -12.40 -5.48
CA ASN A 337 11.87 -12.37 -4.06
C ASN A 337 10.36 -12.46 -3.86
N GLY A 338 9.91 -13.45 -3.11
CA GLY A 338 8.50 -13.77 -2.99
C GLY A 338 7.73 -12.66 -2.27
N LYS A 339 6.62 -12.25 -2.87
CA LYS A 339 5.64 -11.45 -2.16
C LYS A 339 5.04 -12.26 -1.03
N ARG A 340 4.89 -11.64 0.13
CA ARG A 340 4.51 -12.29 1.38
C ARG A 340 3.68 -11.37 2.24
N THR A 341 2.90 -11.95 3.13
CA THR A 341 2.19 -11.19 4.15
C THR A 341 3.14 -10.58 5.16
N ALA A 342 2.69 -9.60 5.93
CA ALA A 342 3.49 -9.02 6.99
C ALA A 342 3.92 -10.05 8.05
N PRO A 343 3.05 -10.96 8.56
CA PRO A 343 3.48 -12.03 9.46
C PRO A 343 4.58 -12.91 8.85
N ALA A 344 4.43 -13.31 7.59
CA ALA A 344 5.43 -14.10 6.89
C ALA A 344 6.75 -13.35 6.71
N ALA A 345 6.70 -12.05 6.41
CA ALA A 345 7.90 -11.22 6.29
C ALA A 345 8.70 -11.19 7.59
N LEU A 346 8.02 -11.03 8.72
CA LEU A 346 8.66 -11.05 10.04
C LEU A 346 9.27 -12.43 10.36
N GLN A 347 8.50 -13.49 10.12
CA GLN A 347 8.96 -14.87 10.37
C GLN A 347 10.19 -15.17 9.52
N ILE A 348 10.14 -14.90 8.22
CA ILE A 348 11.25 -15.19 7.29
C ILE A 348 12.47 -14.35 7.65
N ALA A 349 12.33 -13.08 7.95
CA ALA A 349 13.44 -12.21 8.32
C ALA A 349 14.15 -12.72 9.60
N CYS A 350 13.39 -13.11 10.63
CA CYS A 350 13.94 -13.69 11.85
C CYS A 350 14.63 -15.03 11.59
N ASP A 351 14.01 -15.92 10.82
CA ASP A 351 14.59 -17.22 10.49
C ASP A 351 15.91 -17.07 9.70
N LEU A 352 15.96 -16.18 8.73
CA LEU A 352 17.17 -15.94 7.92
C LEU A 352 18.33 -15.36 8.77
N VAL A 353 18.03 -14.57 9.80
CA VAL A 353 19.03 -14.13 10.78
C VAL A 353 19.50 -15.31 11.62
N ASP A 354 18.58 -16.13 12.15
CA ASP A 354 18.92 -17.31 12.97
C ASP A 354 19.70 -18.36 12.18
N GLU A 355 19.47 -18.46 10.88
CA GLU A 355 20.22 -19.32 9.94
C GLU A 355 21.59 -18.73 9.55
N GLY A 356 21.91 -17.50 9.96
CA GLY A 356 23.15 -16.82 9.62
C GLY A 356 23.24 -16.36 8.15
N MET A 357 22.11 -16.34 7.42
CA MET A 357 22.07 -15.87 6.03
C MET A 357 22.12 -14.36 5.91
N ILE A 358 21.50 -13.65 6.84
CA ILE A 358 21.44 -12.19 6.86
C ILE A 358 21.74 -11.62 8.24
N THR A 359 22.08 -10.35 8.31
CA THR A 359 22.27 -9.63 9.56
C THR A 359 20.95 -9.03 10.07
N PRO A 360 20.85 -8.64 11.35
CA PRO A 360 19.70 -7.90 11.86
C PRO A 360 19.41 -6.60 11.08
N GLU A 361 20.45 -5.87 10.64
CA GLU A 361 20.31 -4.70 9.79
C GLU A 361 19.64 -5.02 8.46
N GLU A 362 20.10 -6.10 7.81
CA GLU A 362 19.49 -6.56 6.56
C GLU A 362 18.04 -7.00 6.77
N ALA A 363 17.73 -7.65 7.88
CA ALA A 363 16.38 -8.07 8.25
C ALA A 363 15.44 -6.86 8.38
N VAL A 364 15.87 -5.82 9.09
CA VAL A 364 15.13 -4.56 9.25
C VAL A 364 14.89 -3.89 7.91
N LEU A 365 15.87 -3.87 7.00
CA LEU A 365 15.75 -3.27 5.67
C LEU A 365 14.80 -4.02 4.73
N ARG A 366 14.58 -5.32 4.95
CA ARG A 366 13.73 -6.15 4.06
C ARG A 366 12.25 -6.04 4.34
N ILE A 367 11.87 -5.56 5.51
CA ILE A 367 10.47 -5.44 5.89
C ILE A 367 9.94 -4.11 5.35
N GLU A 368 8.87 -4.17 4.58
CA GLU A 368 8.18 -2.97 4.13
C GLU A 368 7.44 -2.35 5.33
N ALA A 369 7.82 -1.13 5.70
CA ALA A 369 7.31 -0.49 6.91
C ALA A 369 5.78 -0.32 6.89
N LYS A 370 5.21 0.04 5.74
CA LYS A 370 3.75 0.17 5.57
C LYS A 370 3.01 -1.16 5.81
N SER A 371 3.65 -2.30 5.51
CA SER A 371 3.02 -3.61 5.70
C SER A 371 2.75 -3.97 7.16
N LEU A 372 3.44 -3.32 8.10
CA LEU A 372 3.19 -3.52 9.54
C LEU A 372 1.79 -3.10 9.96
N ASP A 373 1.15 -2.20 9.21
CA ASP A 373 -0.23 -1.79 9.45
C ASP A 373 -1.19 -3.00 9.53
N GLN A 374 -0.94 -4.01 8.69
CA GLN A 374 -1.69 -5.26 8.67
C GLN A 374 -1.63 -6.06 9.99
N LEU A 375 -0.56 -5.90 10.77
CA LEU A 375 -0.36 -6.57 12.06
C LEU A 375 -1.00 -5.82 13.21
N LEU A 376 -1.41 -4.59 12.95
CA LEU A 376 -2.04 -3.69 13.91
C LEU A 376 -3.56 -3.68 13.76
N HIS A 377 -4.07 -4.42 12.76
CA HIS A 377 -5.49 -4.60 12.54
C HIS A 377 -6.08 -5.71 13.43
N PRO A 378 -7.38 -5.68 13.68
CA PRO A 378 -8.05 -6.59 14.57
C PRO A 378 -7.89 -8.07 14.18
N THR A 379 -7.82 -8.94 15.19
CA THR A 379 -8.07 -10.38 15.08
C THR A 379 -9.47 -10.68 15.62
N PHE A 380 -10.01 -11.87 15.37
CA PHE A 380 -11.29 -12.22 15.98
C PHE A 380 -11.17 -12.40 17.50
N GLU A 381 -12.13 -11.85 18.24
CA GLU A 381 -12.27 -12.16 19.66
C GLU A 381 -12.48 -13.67 19.87
N PRO A 382 -11.70 -14.34 20.73
CA PRO A 382 -11.76 -15.79 20.88
C PRO A 382 -13.13 -16.34 21.24
N ASP A 383 -13.89 -15.63 22.09
CA ASP A 383 -15.22 -16.08 22.52
C ASP A 383 -16.27 -15.81 21.45
N ALA A 384 -16.19 -14.71 20.71
CA ALA A 384 -17.04 -14.42 19.57
C ALA A 384 -16.79 -15.43 18.43
N LEU A 385 -15.53 -15.79 18.19
CA LEU A 385 -15.16 -16.79 17.18
C LEU A 385 -15.69 -18.19 17.52
N LYS A 386 -15.63 -18.60 18.79
CA LYS A 386 -16.21 -19.88 19.25
C LYS A 386 -17.72 -19.95 19.09
N ALA A 387 -18.40 -18.83 19.22
CA ALA A 387 -19.85 -18.72 19.02
C ALA A 387 -20.23 -18.59 17.54
N GLY A 388 -19.26 -18.30 16.66
CA GLY A 388 -19.45 -18.12 15.23
C GLY A 388 -19.86 -19.41 14.53
N GLU A 389 -20.83 -19.33 13.63
CA GLU A 389 -21.26 -20.46 12.80
C GLU A 389 -20.46 -20.51 11.50
N VAL A 390 -19.73 -21.60 11.30
CA VAL A 390 -18.98 -21.85 10.06
C VAL A 390 -19.95 -22.25 8.95
N ILE A 391 -19.97 -21.50 7.86
CA ILE A 391 -20.83 -21.75 6.69
C ILE A 391 -20.04 -22.36 5.53
N GLY A 392 -18.73 -22.28 5.54
CA GLY A 392 -17.85 -22.84 4.52
C GLY A 392 -16.39 -22.78 4.90
N GLN A 393 -15.57 -23.45 4.09
CA GLN A 393 -14.11 -23.42 4.24
C GLN A 393 -13.46 -23.60 2.86
N ALA A 394 -12.44 -22.79 2.59
CA ALA A 394 -11.66 -22.89 1.35
C ALA A 394 -10.18 -22.53 1.61
N LEU A 395 -9.42 -22.23 0.57
CA LEU A 395 -7.98 -21.99 0.70
C LEU A 395 -7.70 -20.67 1.47
N PRO A 396 -6.90 -20.73 2.56
CA PRO A 396 -6.46 -19.55 3.30
C PRO A 396 -5.39 -18.80 2.49
N ALA A 397 -5.82 -17.93 1.60
CA ALA A 397 -4.97 -17.30 0.61
C ALA A 397 -4.18 -16.10 1.15
N SER A 398 -4.76 -15.35 2.09
CA SER A 398 -4.07 -14.25 2.81
C SER A 398 -4.62 -14.19 4.22
N PRO A 399 -3.76 -14.26 5.27
CA PRO A 399 -4.22 -14.30 6.66
C PRO A 399 -4.84 -12.97 7.11
N GLY A 400 -5.59 -13.04 8.20
CA GLY A 400 -6.28 -11.93 8.85
C GLY A 400 -7.74 -12.23 9.08
N ALA A 401 -8.34 -11.52 10.02
CA ALA A 401 -9.77 -11.55 10.29
C ALA A 401 -10.45 -10.38 9.59
N ALA A 402 -11.50 -10.65 8.87
CA ALA A 402 -12.32 -9.62 8.23
C ALA A 402 -13.80 -9.89 8.47
N ALA A 403 -14.54 -8.86 8.83
CA ALA A 403 -15.98 -8.90 8.98
C ALA A 403 -16.59 -7.69 8.28
N GLY A 404 -17.63 -7.88 7.48
CA GLY A 404 -18.25 -6.78 6.77
C GLY A 404 -19.43 -7.19 5.91
N LYS A 405 -20.00 -6.22 5.24
CA LYS A 405 -21.11 -6.40 4.32
C LYS A 405 -20.64 -6.89 2.97
N VAL A 406 -21.37 -7.82 2.40
CA VAL A 406 -21.08 -8.43 1.10
C VAL A 406 -21.36 -7.46 -0.04
N TYR A 407 -20.38 -7.32 -0.95
CA TYR A 407 -20.53 -6.61 -2.23
C TYR A 407 -19.93 -7.45 -3.36
N PHE A 408 -20.48 -7.31 -4.56
CA PHE A 408 -20.19 -8.19 -5.70
C PHE A 408 -19.40 -7.53 -6.83
N THR A 409 -19.27 -6.19 -6.81
CA THR A 409 -18.48 -5.44 -7.79
C THR A 409 -17.45 -4.55 -7.09
N ALA A 410 -16.37 -4.24 -7.80
CA ALA A 410 -15.33 -3.35 -7.28
C ALA A 410 -15.87 -1.93 -7.02
N GLU A 411 -16.75 -1.46 -7.90
CA GLU A 411 -17.36 -0.14 -7.80
C GLU A 411 -18.26 -0.03 -6.57
N ASP A 412 -19.15 -1.01 -6.36
CA ASP A 412 -20.06 -1.00 -5.19
C ASP A 412 -19.30 -1.12 -3.88
N ALA A 413 -18.24 -1.95 -3.85
CA ALA A 413 -17.37 -2.09 -2.69
C ALA A 413 -16.67 -0.77 -2.33
N LYS A 414 -16.13 -0.08 -3.31
CA LYS A 414 -15.48 1.22 -3.15
C LYS A 414 -16.47 2.27 -2.63
N GLU A 415 -17.65 2.38 -3.25
CA GLU A 415 -18.68 3.33 -2.84
C GLU A 415 -19.18 3.09 -1.41
N ALA A 416 -19.34 1.84 -1.00
CA ALA A 416 -19.73 1.48 0.35
C ALA A 416 -18.65 1.83 1.37
N HIS A 417 -17.39 1.56 1.04
CA HIS A 417 -16.25 1.93 1.87
C HIS A 417 -16.13 3.45 2.07
N GLU A 418 -16.32 4.24 1.02
CA GLU A 418 -16.34 5.71 1.09
C GLU A 418 -17.46 6.25 1.99
N LYS A 419 -18.55 5.48 2.17
CA LYS A 419 -19.64 5.77 3.12
C LYS A 419 -19.33 5.29 4.55
N GLY A 420 -18.15 4.72 4.80
CA GLY A 420 -17.71 4.22 6.09
C GLY A 420 -18.18 2.80 6.43
N GLU A 421 -18.64 2.03 5.46
CA GLU A 421 -19.03 0.63 5.68
C GLU A 421 -17.81 -0.30 5.60
N ARG A 422 -17.80 -1.35 6.42
CA ARG A 422 -16.86 -2.46 6.30
C ARG A 422 -17.36 -3.40 5.20
N VAL A 423 -16.49 -3.71 4.25
CA VAL A 423 -16.85 -4.40 3.00
C VAL A 423 -16.14 -5.74 2.88
N ILE A 424 -16.87 -6.77 2.49
CA ILE A 424 -16.33 -8.04 1.98
C ILE A 424 -16.66 -8.13 0.49
N LEU A 425 -15.62 -8.19 -0.35
CA LEU A 425 -15.77 -8.35 -1.79
C LEU A 425 -15.90 -9.83 -2.14
N VAL A 426 -17.02 -10.22 -2.74
CA VAL A 426 -17.30 -11.60 -3.18
C VAL A 426 -17.34 -11.65 -4.69
N ARG A 427 -16.46 -12.43 -5.31
CA ARG A 427 -16.32 -12.56 -6.75
C ARG A 427 -16.26 -14.02 -7.20
N LEU A 428 -16.67 -14.28 -8.44
CA LEU A 428 -16.36 -15.56 -9.08
C LEU A 428 -14.83 -15.75 -9.15
N GLU A 429 -14.14 -14.76 -9.66
CA GLU A 429 -12.69 -14.59 -9.67
C GLU A 429 -12.38 -13.11 -9.77
N THR A 430 -11.22 -12.65 -9.28
CA THR A 430 -10.81 -11.26 -9.45
C THR A 430 -9.91 -11.11 -10.66
N SER A 431 -10.03 -9.96 -11.29
CA SER A 431 -9.18 -9.52 -12.39
C SER A 431 -8.38 -8.28 -11.98
N PRO A 432 -7.37 -7.87 -12.76
CA PRO A 432 -6.63 -6.64 -12.49
C PRO A 432 -7.49 -5.36 -12.45
N GLU A 433 -8.65 -5.38 -13.07
CA GLU A 433 -9.62 -4.27 -13.04
C GLU A 433 -10.29 -4.10 -11.67
N ASP A 434 -10.33 -5.15 -10.85
CA ASP A 434 -10.96 -5.12 -9.52
C ASP A 434 -10.08 -4.46 -8.43
N ILE A 435 -8.88 -3.98 -8.75
CA ILE A 435 -7.84 -3.54 -7.79
C ILE A 435 -8.34 -2.49 -6.79
N GLU A 436 -9.15 -1.51 -7.22
CA GLU A 436 -9.68 -0.47 -6.35
C GLU A 436 -10.71 -1.01 -5.35
N GLY A 437 -11.58 -1.92 -5.79
CA GLY A 437 -12.54 -2.59 -4.91
C GLY A 437 -11.88 -3.55 -3.94
N MET A 438 -10.82 -4.24 -4.38
CA MET A 438 -10.03 -5.09 -3.51
C MET A 438 -9.32 -4.29 -2.41
N HIS A 439 -8.87 -3.08 -2.73
CA HIS A 439 -8.23 -2.21 -1.75
C HIS A 439 -9.21 -1.62 -0.74
N ALA A 440 -10.44 -1.36 -1.15
CA ALA A 440 -11.52 -0.88 -0.30
C ALA A 440 -12.10 -1.95 0.63
N ALA A 441 -11.89 -3.24 0.32
CA ALA A 441 -12.45 -4.35 1.07
C ALA A 441 -11.60 -4.73 2.29
N GLU A 442 -12.26 -5.02 3.42
CA GLU A 442 -11.65 -5.64 4.60
C GLU A 442 -11.25 -7.10 4.31
N GLY A 443 -11.98 -7.78 3.44
CA GLY A 443 -11.74 -9.14 3.05
C GLY A 443 -12.24 -9.48 1.65
N ILE A 444 -11.60 -10.49 1.05
CA ILE A 444 -11.89 -10.95 -0.31
C ILE A 444 -12.22 -12.44 -0.28
N LEU A 445 -13.32 -12.80 -0.93
CA LEU A 445 -13.76 -14.18 -1.07
C LEU A 445 -13.98 -14.50 -2.55
N THR A 446 -13.28 -15.52 -3.07
CA THR A 446 -13.45 -15.93 -4.46
C THR A 446 -13.90 -17.39 -4.58
N VAL A 447 -14.76 -17.66 -5.57
CA VAL A 447 -15.24 -19.02 -5.87
C VAL A 447 -14.14 -19.83 -6.54
N ARG A 448 -13.37 -19.23 -7.44
CA ARG A 448 -12.27 -19.83 -8.19
C ARG A 448 -10.94 -19.25 -7.78
N GLY A 449 -9.89 -20.00 -8.05
CA GLY A 449 -8.50 -19.59 -7.85
C GLY A 449 -7.80 -20.37 -6.75
N GLY A 450 -6.50 -20.56 -6.92
CA GLY A 450 -5.61 -21.18 -5.95
C GLY A 450 -4.80 -20.12 -5.19
N MET A 451 -3.78 -20.57 -4.46
CA MET A 451 -2.86 -19.72 -3.68
C MET A 451 -2.03 -18.76 -4.55
N THR A 452 -1.97 -19.00 -5.84
CA THR A 452 -1.22 -18.21 -6.83
C THR A 452 -2.12 -17.40 -7.75
N SER A 453 -3.44 -17.42 -7.53
CA SER A 453 -4.41 -16.64 -8.29
C SER A 453 -4.20 -15.13 -8.10
N HIS A 454 -4.76 -14.33 -8.99
CA HIS A 454 -4.72 -12.87 -8.91
C HIS A 454 -5.23 -12.36 -7.54
N ALA A 455 -6.40 -12.87 -7.09
CA ALA A 455 -6.96 -12.51 -5.79
C ALA A 455 -5.96 -12.76 -4.63
N ALA A 456 -5.38 -13.97 -4.60
CA ALA A 456 -4.45 -14.38 -3.55
C ALA A 456 -3.16 -13.54 -3.54
N VAL A 457 -2.58 -13.29 -4.71
CA VAL A 457 -1.30 -12.54 -4.83
C VAL A 457 -1.50 -11.08 -4.47
N VAL A 458 -2.56 -10.47 -4.96
CA VAL A 458 -2.85 -9.06 -4.71
C VAL A 458 -3.27 -8.84 -3.25
N ALA A 459 -4.17 -9.68 -2.71
CA ALA A 459 -4.59 -9.59 -1.31
C ALA A 459 -3.38 -9.68 -0.35
N ARG A 460 -2.47 -10.63 -0.57
CA ARG A 460 -1.22 -10.70 0.21
C ARG A 460 -0.36 -9.44 0.07
N GLY A 461 -0.29 -8.89 -1.14
CA GLY A 461 0.43 -7.64 -1.37
C GLY A 461 -0.19 -6.44 -0.65
N MET A 462 -1.50 -6.44 -0.46
CA MET A 462 -2.26 -5.39 0.24
C MET A 462 -2.43 -5.67 1.75
N GLY A 463 -2.25 -6.92 2.19
CA GLY A 463 -2.53 -7.35 3.56
C GLY A 463 -4.01 -7.52 3.89
N THR A 464 -4.81 -7.66 2.89
CA THR A 464 -6.24 -7.91 3.02
C THR A 464 -6.49 -9.40 3.24
N ALA A 465 -7.35 -9.75 4.19
CA ALA A 465 -7.75 -11.15 4.39
C ALA A 465 -8.36 -11.72 3.11
N CYS A 466 -7.92 -12.92 2.69
CA CYS A 466 -8.44 -13.52 1.47
C CYS A 466 -8.65 -15.02 1.62
N ILE A 467 -9.82 -15.46 1.20
CA ILE A 467 -10.16 -16.87 1.05
C ILE A 467 -10.45 -17.10 -0.44
N SER A 468 -9.74 -18.05 -1.04
CA SER A 468 -9.79 -18.30 -2.48
C SER A 468 -10.22 -19.72 -2.79
N GLY A 469 -10.85 -19.92 -3.97
CA GLY A 469 -11.19 -21.26 -4.44
C GLY A 469 -12.34 -21.93 -3.67
N CYS A 470 -13.31 -21.17 -3.17
CA CYS A 470 -14.46 -21.72 -2.47
C CYS A 470 -15.49 -22.27 -3.50
N GLY A 471 -15.23 -23.46 -4.01
CA GLY A 471 -16.06 -24.12 -5.03
C GLY A 471 -17.49 -24.48 -4.58
N ASP A 472 -17.76 -24.44 -3.27
CA ASP A 472 -19.09 -24.68 -2.71
C ASP A 472 -20.01 -23.45 -2.83
N ILE A 473 -19.47 -22.30 -3.19
CA ILE A 473 -20.23 -21.07 -3.42
C ILE A 473 -20.89 -21.13 -4.81
N VAL A 474 -22.18 -20.84 -4.83
CA VAL A 474 -22.92 -20.55 -6.05
C VAL A 474 -23.19 -19.05 -6.07
N VAL A 475 -22.45 -18.32 -6.90
CA VAL A 475 -22.57 -16.87 -7.02
C VAL A 475 -23.30 -16.46 -8.30
N ASP A 476 -24.20 -15.49 -8.19
CA ASP A 476 -24.79 -14.73 -9.29
C ASP A 476 -24.46 -13.25 -9.08
N GLU A 477 -23.37 -12.80 -9.71
CA GLU A 477 -22.89 -11.42 -9.59
C GLU A 477 -23.88 -10.40 -10.15
N ALA A 478 -24.65 -10.78 -11.18
CA ALA A 478 -25.66 -9.91 -11.80
C ALA A 478 -26.87 -9.72 -10.88
N ALA A 479 -27.29 -10.79 -10.21
CA ALA A 479 -28.37 -10.73 -9.21
C ALA A 479 -27.88 -10.26 -7.84
N LYS A 480 -26.56 -10.07 -7.65
CA LYS A 480 -25.93 -9.66 -6.40
C LYS A 480 -26.29 -10.59 -5.23
N VAL A 481 -26.12 -11.89 -5.45
CA VAL A 481 -26.46 -12.94 -4.49
C VAL A 481 -25.49 -14.11 -4.58
N PHE A 482 -25.22 -14.74 -3.44
CA PHE A 482 -24.54 -16.03 -3.41
C PHE A 482 -25.17 -16.97 -2.40
N SER A 483 -24.95 -18.27 -2.59
CA SER A 483 -25.37 -19.31 -1.64
C SER A 483 -24.16 -20.11 -1.16
N LEU A 484 -24.12 -20.37 0.16
CA LEU A 484 -23.08 -21.16 0.82
C LEU A 484 -23.64 -21.76 2.11
N GLY A 485 -23.30 -23.02 2.39
CA GLY A 485 -23.72 -23.69 3.62
C GLY A 485 -25.26 -23.81 3.79
N GLY A 486 -25.98 -23.87 2.67
CA GLY A 486 -27.46 -23.94 2.66
C GLY A 486 -28.16 -22.61 2.92
N ARG A 487 -27.42 -21.50 2.97
CA ARG A 487 -27.92 -20.14 3.15
C ARG A 487 -27.71 -19.30 1.90
N THR A 488 -28.51 -18.27 1.76
CA THR A 488 -28.42 -17.29 0.67
C THR A 488 -28.10 -15.92 1.24
N TYR A 489 -27.09 -15.27 0.66
CA TYR A 489 -26.59 -13.94 1.07
C TYR A 489 -26.81 -12.95 -0.06
N HIS A 490 -27.34 -11.80 0.26
CA HIS A 490 -27.56 -10.69 -0.64
C HIS A 490 -26.54 -9.59 -0.39
N GLU A 491 -26.41 -8.67 -1.30
CA GLU A 491 -25.63 -7.47 -1.12
C GLU A 491 -26.05 -6.73 0.16
N GLY A 492 -25.08 -6.39 1.01
CA GLY A 492 -25.32 -5.76 2.32
C GLY A 492 -25.49 -6.73 3.50
N ASP A 493 -25.59 -8.03 3.28
CA ASP A 493 -25.59 -9.02 4.37
C ASP A 493 -24.17 -9.17 4.96
N TYR A 494 -24.07 -9.48 6.25
CA TYR A 494 -22.79 -9.63 6.93
C TYR A 494 -22.24 -11.06 6.85
N ILE A 495 -20.97 -11.16 6.55
CA ILE A 495 -20.16 -12.38 6.72
C ILE A 495 -18.82 -12.04 7.35
N SER A 496 -18.14 -13.03 7.90
CA SER A 496 -16.80 -12.90 8.43
C SER A 496 -15.87 -13.93 7.84
N LEU A 497 -14.63 -13.53 7.54
CA LEU A 497 -13.60 -14.34 6.90
C LEU A 497 -12.41 -14.52 7.84
N ASP A 498 -12.02 -15.76 8.08
CA ASP A 498 -10.74 -16.09 8.69
C ASP A 498 -9.75 -16.51 7.60
N GLY A 499 -9.02 -15.56 7.11
CA GLY A 499 -8.02 -15.77 6.06
C GLY A 499 -6.84 -16.65 6.48
N SER A 500 -6.67 -16.89 7.79
CA SER A 500 -5.61 -17.77 8.30
C SER A 500 -6.00 -19.24 8.27
N THR A 501 -7.29 -19.55 8.49
CA THR A 501 -7.80 -20.93 8.50
C THR A 501 -8.63 -21.29 7.25
N GLY A 502 -9.00 -20.29 6.47
CA GLY A 502 -9.89 -20.43 5.32
C GLY A 502 -11.37 -20.63 5.69
N LYS A 503 -11.75 -20.43 6.94
CA LYS A 503 -13.13 -20.55 7.38
C LYS A 503 -13.94 -19.30 7.09
N ILE A 504 -15.18 -19.52 6.68
CA ILE A 504 -16.16 -18.47 6.41
C ILE A 504 -17.26 -18.61 7.44
N TYR A 505 -17.66 -17.50 8.04
CA TYR A 505 -18.64 -17.47 9.11
C TYR A 505 -19.85 -16.63 8.73
N ASP A 506 -21.01 -17.02 9.26
CA ASP A 506 -22.24 -16.23 9.19
C ASP A 506 -22.15 -15.02 10.12
N GLY A 507 -22.61 -13.87 9.63
CA GLY A 507 -22.73 -12.65 10.43
C GLY A 507 -21.44 -11.88 10.68
N ASP A 508 -21.55 -10.90 11.56
CA ASP A 508 -20.48 -9.97 11.97
C ASP A 508 -19.84 -10.47 13.28
N ILE A 509 -18.68 -11.12 13.18
CA ILE A 509 -17.94 -11.60 14.36
C ILE A 509 -17.05 -10.48 14.90
N ALA A 510 -17.13 -10.22 16.20
CA ALA A 510 -16.32 -9.23 16.87
C ALA A 510 -14.80 -9.51 16.73
N THR A 511 -14.04 -8.43 16.62
CA THR A 511 -12.59 -8.48 16.44
C THR A 511 -11.86 -7.79 17.59
N GLU A 512 -10.63 -8.20 17.87
CA GLU A 512 -9.72 -7.62 18.86
C GLU A 512 -8.52 -6.96 18.18
N ASP A 513 -7.97 -5.93 18.83
CA ASP A 513 -6.76 -5.28 18.37
C ASP A 513 -5.54 -6.20 18.48
N ALA A 514 -4.63 -6.11 17.51
CA ALA A 514 -3.39 -6.84 17.51
C ALA A 514 -2.41 -6.33 18.58
N THR A 515 -1.56 -7.22 19.12
CA THR A 515 -0.53 -6.89 20.10
C THR A 515 0.88 -7.12 19.54
N ILE A 516 1.84 -6.28 19.99
CA ILE A 516 3.26 -6.46 19.65
C ILE A 516 3.83 -7.63 20.47
N SER A 517 4.07 -8.77 19.80
CA SER A 517 4.61 -9.98 20.44
C SER A 517 5.46 -10.81 19.45
N GLY A 518 6.22 -11.77 19.97
CA GLY A 518 7.00 -12.69 19.16
C GLY A 518 7.98 -12.03 18.19
N ASN A 519 7.96 -12.44 16.92
CA ASN A 519 8.86 -11.91 15.89
C ASN A 519 8.67 -10.42 15.61
N PHE A 520 7.45 -9.91 15.78
CA PHE A 520 7.18 -8.49 15.64
C PHE A 520 7.94 -7.70 16.71
N GLY A 521 7.86 -8.11 17.98
CA GLY A 521 8.65 -7.51 19.07
C GLY A 521 10.15 -7.56 18.79
N ARG A 522 10.64 -8.70 18.29
CA ARG A 522 12.06 -8.90 17.97
C ARG A 522 12.55 -7.94 16.87
N ILE A 523 11.77 -7.77 15.80
CA ILE A 523 12.08 -6.80 14.74
C ILE A 523 12.05 -5.37 15.27
N MET A 524 11.08 -5.04 16.12
CA MET A 524 11.00 -3.70 16.73
C MET A 524 12.18 -3.42 17.65
N ASP A 525 12.66 -4.40 18.42
CA ASP A 525 13.85 -4.27 19.25
C ASP A 525 15.11 -3.99 18.41
N TRP A 526 15.26 -4.70 17.28
CA TRP A 526 16.34 -4.40 16.33
C TRP A 526 16.18 -3.00 15.74
N ALA A 527 14.99 -2.62 15.30
CA ALA A 527 14.73 -1.28 14.77
C ALA A 527 15.11 -0.19 15.80
N ASP A 528 14.69 -0.35 17.05
CA ASP A 528 15.01 0.62 18.11
C ASP A 528 16.50 0.74 18.37
N SER A 529 17.27 -0.34 18.16
CA SER A 529 18.73 -0.31 18.33
C SER A 529 19.46 0.45 17.21
N PHE A 530 18.86 0.60 16.04
CA PHE A 530 19.48 1.28 14.89
C PHE A 530 18.98 2.70 14.67
N ARG A 531 17.72 3.02 15.02
CA ARG A 531 17.15 4.34 14.75
C ARG A 531 17.81 5.43 15.60
N VAL A 532 17.92 6.61 15.01
CA VAL A 532 18.38 7.84 15.68
C VAL A 532 17.19 8.73 16.02
N LEU A 533 16.20 8.82 15.09
CA LEU A 533 14.96 9.54 15.35
C LEU A 533 14.19 8.92 16.51
N LYS A 534 13.76 9.76 17.45
CA LYS A 534 12.75 9.39 18.42
C LYS A 534 11.38 9.32 17.75
N VAL A 535 10.51 8.47 18.27
CA VAL A 535 9.14 8.33 17.76
C VAL A 535 8.16 8.70 18.86
N ARG A 536 7.46 9.79 18.66
CA ARG A 536 6.37 10.27 19.51
C ARG A 536 5.01 9.99 18.85
N THR A 537 3.96 10.20 19.60
CA THR A 537 2.58 10.06 19.12
C THR A 537 1.81 11.36 19.17
N ASN A 538 0.80 11.46 18.32
CA ASN A 538 -0.27 12.46 18.43
C ASN A 538 -1.40 11.83 19.24
N ALA A 539 -1.65 12.35 20.43
CA ALA A 539 -2.64 11.79 21.35
C ALA A 539 -3.30 12.90 22.17
N ASP A 540 -4.61 12.86 22.27
CA ASP A 540 -5.43 13.89 22.91
C ASP A 540 -6.14 13.36 24.17
N THR A 541 -6.09 12.05 24.41
CA THR A 541 -6.70 11.36 25.55
C THR A 541 -5.71 10.43 26.25
N PRO A 542 -5.94 10.09 27.54
CA PRO A 542 -5.13 9.10 28.25
C PRO A 542 -5.18 7.70 27.58
N GLU A 543 -6.29 7.34 26.94
CA GLU A 543 -6.47 6.08 26.24
C GLU A 543 -5.55 6.01 25.00
N ASP A 544 -5.57 7.06 24.15
CA ASP A 544 -4.67 7.17 22.99
C ASP A 544 -3.21 7.09 23.42
N ALA A 545 -2.86 7.82 24.46
CA ALA A 545 -1.52 7.83 25.03
C ALA A 545 -1.08 6.43 25.50
N SER A 546 -1.97 5.72 26.21
CA SER A 546 -1.72 4.36 26.70
C SER A 546 -1.51 3.38 25.54
N ASN A 547 -2.36 3.44 24.51
CA ASN A 547 -2.26 2.60 23.34
C ASN A 547 -0.95 2.87 22.58
N ALA A 548 -0.58 4.14 22.41
CA ALA A 548 0.68 4.50 21.76
C ALA A 548 1.92 4.03 22.53
N LEU A 549 1.90 4.10 23.87
CA LEU A 549 3.00 3.57 24.69
C LEU A 549 3.16 2.06 24.54
N LYS A 550 2.06 1.31 24.49
CA LYS A 550 2.10 -0.15 24.21
C LYS A 550 2.73 -0.46 22.84
N LEU A 551 2.54 0.44 21.88
CA LEU A 551 3.13 0.35 20.54
C LEU A 551 4.56 0.90 20.45
N GLY A 552 5.11 1.43 21.56
CA GLY A 552 6.50 1.87 21.68
C GLY A 552 6.73 3.36 21.46
N ALA A 553 5.72 4.21 21.61
CA ALA A 553 5.89 5.67 21.59
C ALA A 553 6.76 6.15 22.75
N GLU A 554 7.59 7.15 22.51
CA GLU A 554 8.56 7.70 23.49
C GLU A 554 8.13 9.10 23.98
N GLY A 555 6.92 9.48 23.73
CA GLY A 555 6.36 10.78 24.13
C GLY A 555 5.14 11.15 23.29
N ILE A 556 4.59 12.32 23.59
CA ILE A 556 3.56 12.95 22.77
C ILE A 556 4.17 14.15 22.06
N GLY A 557 4.13 14.15 20.72
CA GLY A 557 4.61 15.26 19.90
C GLY A 557 3.53 16.29 19.59
N LEU A 558 2.27 15.91 19.73
CA LEU A 558 1.11 16.79 19.56
C LEU A 558 -0.05 16.30 20.43
N CYS A 559 -0.43 17.15 21.40
CA CYS A 559 -1.70 17.06 22.10
C CYS A 559 -2.53 18.29 21.69
N ARG A 560 -3.68 18.03 21.05
CA ARG A 560 -4.61 19.06 20.57
C ARG A 560 -5.62 19.38 21.67
N THR A 561 -5.55 20.58 22.19
CA THR A 561 -6.42 20.96 23.34
C THR A 561 -7.87 21.23 22.93
N GLU A 562 -8.11 21.57 21.67
CA GLU A 562 -9.46 21.80 21.16
C GLU A 562 -10.38 20.58 21.29
N HIS A 563 -9.88 19.38 21.10
CA HIS A 563 -10.65 18.15 21.20
C HIS A 563 -11.23 17.93 22.61
N MET A 564 -10.54 18.47 23.62
CA MET A 564 -11.00 18.37 25.02
C MET A 564 -12.23 19.23 25.34
N PHE A 565 -12.58 20.18 24.44
CA PHE A 565 -13.66 21.12 24.68
C PHE A 565 -15.03 20.70 24.14
N PHE A 566 -15.09 19.66 23.31
CA PHE A 566 -16.34 19.22 22.67
C PHE A 566 -17.22 18.35 23.58
N ASP A 567 -16.74 17.93 24.72
CA ASP A 567 -17.54 17.15 25.66
C ASP A 567 -18.80 17.94 26.15
N PRO A 568 -19.93 17.27 26.34
CA PRO A 568 -21.22 17.91 26.70
C PRO A 568 -21.19 18.77 27.95
N ASP A 569 -20.32 18.48 28.90
CA ASP A 569 -20.15 19.23 30.16
C ASP A 569 -19.22 20.45 30.03
N ARG A 570 -18.51 20.57 28.92
CA ARG A 570 -17.49 21.61 28.66
C ARG A 570 -17.90 22.61 27.58
N ILE A 571 -18.52 22.12 26.50
CA ILE A 571 -18.89 22.94 25.37
C ILE A 571 -19.77 24.16 25.75
N PRO A 572 -20.72 24.06 26.69
CA PRO A 572 -21.49 25.24 27.16
C PRO A 572 -20.61 26.35 27.75
N LYS A 573 -19.53 25.97 28.46
CA LYS A 573 -18.59 26.93 29.06
C LYS A 573 -17.72 27.64 28.05
N ILE A 574 -17.27 26.93 27.02
CA ILE A 574 -16.56 27.53 25.86
C ILE A 574 -17.49 28.51 25.16
N ARG A 575 -18.73 28.13 24.91
CA ARG A 575 -19.71 29.01 24.26
C ARG A 575 -19.99 30.27 25.08
N LYS A 576 -20.05 30.18 26.42
CA LYS A 576 -20.10 31.37 27.31
C LYS A 576 -18.89 32.25 27.16
N MET A 577 -17.71 31.71 27.10
CA MET A 577 -16.49 32.45 26.86
C MET A 577 -16.54 33.22 25.53
N ILE A 578 -16.96 32.53 24.46
CA ILE A 578 -17.07 33.11 23.10
C ILE A 578 -18.05 34.31 23.07
N LEU A 579 -19.17 34.23 23.76
CA LEU A 579 -20.18 35.27 23.82
C LEU A 579 -19.87 36.38 24.80
N SER A 580 -18.84 36.22 25.64
CA SER A 580 -18.48 37.24 26.61
C SER A 580 -17.90 38.49 25.96
N THR A 581 -18.39 39.64 26.29
CA THR A 581 -17.99 40.92 25.72
C THR A 581 -16.90 41.64 26.51
N THR A 582 -16.66 41.23 27.76
CA THR A 582 -15.62 41.81 28.62
C THR A 582 -14.55 40.80 28.99
N CYS A 583 -13.35 41.26 29.35
CA CYS A 583 -12.26 40.41 29.78
C CYS A 583 -12.64 39.62 31.06
N GLU A 584 -13.26 40.30 32.01
CA GLU A 584 -13.69 39.71 33.29
C GLU A 584 -14.73 38.59 33.08
N ALA A 585 -15.69 38.77 32.19
CA ALA A 585 -16.67 37.76 31.85
C ALA A 585 -16.02 36.55 31.17
N ARG A 586 -15.06 36.76 30.26
CA ARG A 586 -14.29 35.68 29.62
C ARG A 586 -13.44 34.92 30.64
N GLU A 587 -12.71 35.63 31.51
CA GLU A 587 -11.92 35.01 32.58
C GLU A 587 -12.79 34.16 33.50
N LYS A 588 -13.97 34.63 33.83
CA LYS A 588 -14.91 33.87 34.65
C LYS A 588 -15.32 32.54 33.97
N ALA A 589 -15.69 32.59 32.70
CA ALA A 589 -16.02 31.40 31.91
C ALA A 589 -14.81 30.46 31.76
N LEU A 590 -13.63 30.98 31.49
CA LEU A 590 -12.40 30.23 31.37
C LEU A 590 -11.97 29.55 32.67
N ASN A 591 -12.15 30.25 33.81
CA ASN A 591 -11.85 29.69 35.13
C ASN A 591 -12.75 28.48 35.48
N GLU A 592 -13.95 28.39 34.91
CA GLU A 592 -14.81 27.21 35.02
C GLU A 592 -14.25 26.01 34.21
N LEU A 593 -13.43 26.26 33.21
CA LEU A 593 -12.79 25.23 32.36
C LEU A 593 -11.47 24.66 32.94
N ILE A 594 -10.80 25.43 33.80
CA ILE A 594 -9.50 25.03 34.37
C ILE A 594 -9.56 23.62 35.01
N PRO A 595 -10.54 23.28 35.89
CA PRO A 595 -10.60 21.96 36.50
C PRO A 595 -10.70 20.82 35.46
N PHE A 596 -11.42 21.02 34.37
CA PHE A 596 -11.59 20.02 33.31
C PHE A 596 -10.27 19.83 32.54
N GLN A 597 -9.69 20.91 32.04
CA GLN A 597 -8.42 20.84 31.31
C GLN A 597 -7.29 20.31 32.18
N LYS A 598 -7.22 20.74 33.43
CA LYS A 598 -6.24 20.21 34.38
C LYS A 598 -6.43 18.69 34.56
N GLY A 599 -7.67 18.24 34.70
CA GLY A 599 -7.98 16.81 34.79
C GLY A 599 -7.53 16.03 33.57
N ASP A 600 -7.75 16.54 32.37
CA ASP A 600 -7.30 15.92 31.11
C ASP A 600 -5.78 15.82 31.04
N PHE A 601 -5.07 16.90 31.36
CA PHE A 601 -3.60 16.91 31.36
C PHE A 601 -3.03 16.00 32.46
N LYS A 602 -3.67 15.93 33.63
CA LYS A 602 -3.27 14.98 34.68
C LYS A 602 -3.35 13.56 34.18
N GLY A 603 -4.47 13.17 33.57
CA GLY A 603 -4.64 11.83 33.00
C GLY A 603 -3.57 11.48 31.96
N ILE A 604 -3.24 12.42 31.08
CA ILE A 604 -2.19 12.24 30.09
C ILE A 604 -0.80 12.12 30.76
N TYR A 605 -0.46 13.00 31.71
CA TYR A 605 0.82 12.96 32.39
C TYR A 605 0.98 11.70 33.27
N GLU A 606 -0.05 11.22 33.91
CA GLU A 606 -0.04 9.96 34.68
C GLU A 606 0.31 8.77 33.79
N VAL A 607 -0.22 8.71 32.57
CA VAL A 607 0.08 7.68 31.59
C VAL A 607 1.49 7.85 31.03
N MET A 608 1.86 9.06 30.65
CA MET A 608 3.15 9.32 29.98
C MET A 608 4.33 9.36 30.92
N GLN A 609 4.10 9.61 32.20
CA GLN A 609 5.16 9.67 33.23
C GLN A 609 6.26 10.70 32.87
N ASP A 610 7.53 10.28 32.86
CA ASP A 610 8.66 11.14 32.51
C ASP A 610 8.85 11.35 31.00
N ASN A 611 8.03 10.71 30.15
CA ASN A 611 8.10 10.92 28.72
C ASN A 611 7.61 12.33 28.34
N PRO A 612 8.25 13.00 27.37
CA PRO A 612 7.89 14.36 26.98
C PRO A 612 6.48 14.42 26.37
N VAL A 613 5.76 15.47 26.74
CA VAL A 613 4.43 15.76 26.21
C VAL A 613 4.40 17.20 25.69
N THR A 614 4.21 17.35 24.39
CA THR A 614 4.02 18.65 23.73
C THR A 614 2.54 18.98 23.65
N ILE A 615 2.13 20.03 24.36
CA ILE A 615 0.73 20.48 24.38
C ILE A 615 0.60 21.70 23.50
N ARG A 616 -0.21 21.61 22.48
CA ARG A 616 -0.55 22.72 21.60
C ARG A 616 -1.73 23.50 22.19
N PHE A 617 -1.56 24.81 22.31
CA PHE A 617 -2.63 25.70 22.73
C PHE A 617 -3.72 25.77 21.65
N LEU A 618 -4.90 26.29 22.03
CA LEU A 618 -6.09 26.37 21.20
C LEU A 618 -5.76 26.89 19.81
N ASP A 619 -6.09 26.12 18.79
CA ASP A 619 -5.75 26.43 17.41
C ASP A 619 -6.94 26.82 16.51
N PRO A 620 -8.09 26.11 16.50
CA PRO A 620 -9.17 26.40 15.56
C PRO A 620 -9.87 27.75 15.89
N PRO A 621 -10.52 28.37 14.88
CA PRO A 621 -11.31 29.58 15.11
C PRO A 621 -12.52 29.31 15.99
N LEU A 622 -12.97 30.34 16.71
CA LEU A 622 -14.04 30.22 17.70
C LEU A 622 -15.39 29.78 17.12
N HIS A 623 -15.66 30.01 15.85
CA HIS A 623 -16.92 29.58 15.22
C HIS A 623 -17.09 28.05 15.16
N GLU A 624 -16.01 27.27 15.29
CA GLU A 624 -16.12 25.81 15.35
C GLU A 624 -16.82 25.30 16.62
N PHE A 625 -16.87 26.11 17.67
CA PHE A 625 -17.51 25.75 18.94
C PHE A 625 -18.92 26.28 19.10
N VAL A 626 -19.40 27.13 18.17
CA VAL A 626 -20.73 27.73 18.31
C VAL A 626 -21.85 26.70 18.11
N PRO A 627 -23.05 26.94 18.67
CA PRO A 627 -24.18 26.06 18.47
C PRO A 627 -24.59 25.90 17.01
N THR A 628 -25.07 24.70 16.66
CA THR A 628 -25.72 24.42 15.36
C THR A 628 -27.19 24.08 15.51
N GLU A 629 -27.58 23.53 16.68
CA GLU A 629 -28.96 23.12 16.98
C GLU A 629 -29.73 24.24 17.70
N GLU A 630 -31.02 24.40 17.37
CA GLU A 630 -31.89 25.45 17.96
C GLU A 630 -31.97 25.39 19.48
N LYS A 631 -32.05 24.19 20.03
CA LYS A 631 -32.05 23.95 21.46
C LYS A 631 -30.81 24.51 22.18
N ASP A 632 -29.65 24.32 21.58
CA ASP A 632 -28.38 24.80 22.13
C ASP A 632 -28.32 26.34 22.13
N PHE A 633 -28.89 27.00 21.09
CA PHE A 633 -29.06 28.45 21.08
C PHE A 633 -29.98 28.95 22.18
N GLU A 634 -31.11 28.26 22.44
CA GLU A 634 -32.06 28.60 23.51
C GLU A 634 -31.41 28.45 24.88
N ASP A 635 -30.72 27.31 25.11
CA ASP A 635 -30.04 27.05 26.38
C ASP A 635 -28.95 28.06 26.66
N LEU A 636 -28.12 28.39 25.66
CA LEU A 636 -27.05 29.38 25.77
C LEU A 636 -27.59 30.80 25.98
N ALA A 637 -28.67 31.17 25.30
CA ALA A 637 -29.35 32.44 25.45
C ALA A 637 -29.89 32.60 26.90
N ARG A 638 -30.50 31.55 27.44
CA ARG A 638 -30.98 31.51 28.82
C ARG A 638 -29.83 31.68 29.82
N ASP A 639 -28.76 30.94 29.64
CA ASP A 639 -27.59 30.94 30.53
C ASP A 639 -26.86 32.28 30.54
N MET A 640 -26.85 32.96 29.41
CA MET A 640 -26.18 34.26 29.24
C MET A 640 -27.12 35.46 29.49
N ASN A 641 -28.40 35.21 29.75
CA ASN A 641 -29.43 36.24 29.86
C ASN A 641 -29.52 37.15 28.62
N LEU A 642 -29.45 36.49 27.47
CA LEU A 642 -29.54 37.09 26.13
C LEU A 642 -30.78 36.55 25.39
N THR A 643 -31.19 37.19 24.32
CA THR A 643 -32.16 36.63 23.39
C THR A 643 -31.48 35.64 22.43
N VAL A 644 -32.24 34.66 21.92
CA VAL A 644 -31.74 33.73 20.90
C VAL A 644 -31.25 34.49 19.67
N ALA A 645 -31.92 35.58 19.30
CA ALA A 645 -31.51 36.42 18.17
C ALA A 645 -30.13 37.09 18.38
N GLU A 646 -29.85 37.55 19.60
CA GLU A 646 -28.55 38.15 19.95
C GLU A 646 -27.44 37.08 19.93
N VAL A 647 -27.72 35.89 20.45
CA VAL A 647 -26.77 34.78 20.39
C VAL A 647 -26.46 34.37 18.94
N LYS A 648 -27.49 34.20 18.12
CA LYS A 648 -27.30 33.87 16.70
C LYS A 648 -26.51 34.96 15.96
N ALA A 649 -26.85 36.22 16.16
CA ALA A 649 -26.13 37.33 15.53
C ALA A 649 -24.64 37.38 15.91
N THR A 650 -24.32 37.09 17.16
CA THR A 650 -22.94 36.99 17.61
C THR A 650 -22.21 35.80 16.97
N CYS A 651 -22.84 34.61 16.95
CA CYS A 651 -22.29 33.44 16.31
C CYS A 651 -22.07 33.66 14.80
N ASP A 652 -23.04 34.24 14.13
CA ASP A 652 -22.95 34.59 12.69
C ASP A 652 -21.80 35.56 12.41
N SER A 653 -21.53 36.49 13.32
CA SER A 653 -20.43 37.46 13.18
C SER A 653 -19.04 36.81 13.28
N LEU A 654 -18.94 35.60 13.88
CA LEU A 654 -17.70 34.86 13.99
C LEU A 654 -17.42 34.00 12.77
N HIS A 655 -18.39 33.81 11.90
CA HIS A 655 -18.22 33.00 10.69
C HIS A 655 -17.20 33.62 9.75
N GLU A 656 -16.19 32.83 9.38
CA GLU A 656 -15.13 33.28 8.51
C GLU A 656 -15.26 32.64 7.11
N PHE A 657 -15.00 33.42 6.06
CA PHE A 657 -15.01 32.91 4.67
C PHE A 657 -13.90 31.94 4.40
N ASN A 658 -12.76 32.10 5.08
CA ASN A 658 -11.62 31.19 5.01
C ASN A 658 -11.06 30.94 6.42
N PRO A 659 -11.65 29.99 7.16
CA PRO A 659 -11.27 29.68 8.53
C PRO A 659 -9.80 29.33 8.72
N MET A 660 -9.18 28.67 7.73
CA MET A 660 -7.78 28.23 7.79
C MET A 660 -6.80 29.41 7.84
N MET A 661 -7.18 30.58 7.30
CA MET A 661 -6.37 31.80 7.27
C MET A 661 -6.92 32.89 8.19
N GLY A 662 -7.90 32.55 9.04
CA GLY A 662 -8.64 33.52 9.83
C GLY A 662 -8.11 33.74 11.24
N HIS A 663 -9.03 34.05 12.13
CA HIS A 663 -8.78 34.37 13.54
C HIS A 663 -8.68 33.10 14.36
N ARG A 664 -7.51 32.50 14.34
CA ARG A 664 -7.20 31.23 15.00
C ARG A 664 -5.78 31.22 15.57
N GLY A 665 -5.45 30.17 16.32
CA GLY A 665 -4.11 29.92 16.85
C GLY A 665 -3.57 31.05 17.71
N CYS A 666 -2.34 31.45 17.51
CA CYS A 666 -1.72 32.55 18.27
C CYS A 666 -2.45 33.89 18.13
N ARG A 667 -3.19 34.10 17.03
CA ARG A 667 -3.99 35.32 16.82
C ARG A 667 -5.11 35.42 17.86
N LEU A 668 -5.73 34.30 18.27
CA LEU A 668 -6.66 34.24 19.38
C LEU A 668 -5.97 34.60 20.71
N SER A 669 -4.79 34.06 20.95
CA SER A 669 -4.00 34.33 22.15
C SER A 669 -3.53 35.80 22.25
N VAL A 670 -3.33 36.46 21.12
CA VAL A 670 -3.03 37.89 21.08
C VAL A 670 -4.29 38.73 21.38
N THR A 671 -5.42 38.38 20.77
CA THR A 671 -6.69 39.09 20.98
C THR A 671 -7.27 38.83 22.36
N TYR A 672 -7.19 37.60 22.83
CA TYR A 672 -7.75 37.13 24.12
C TYR A 672 -6.66 36.41 24.94
N PRO A 673 -5.72 37.14 25.55
CA PRO A 673 -4.59 36.54 26.30
C PRO A 673 -5.04 35.67 27.46
N GLU A 674 -6.23 35.90 27.99
CA GLU A 674 -6.84 35.11 29.06
C GLU A 674 -7.02 33.63 28.69
N ILE A 675 -7.16 33.30 27.40
CA ILE A 675 -7.19 31.89 26.93
C ILE A 675 -5.82 31.22 27.19
N ALA A 676 -4.74 31.89 26.82
CA ALA A 676 -3.39 31.38 27.05
C ALA A 676 -3.07 31.28 28.54
N ARG A 677 -3.55 32.22 29.36
CA ARG A 677 -3.41 32.14 30.82
C ARG A 677 -4.12 30.93 31.40
N MET A 678 -5.37 30.68 30.97
CA MET A 678 -6.12 29.52 31.42
C MET A 678 -5.42 28.22 31.08
N GLN A 679 -5.01 28.03 29.83
CA GLN A 679 -4.34 26.80 29.37
C GLN A 679 -2.97 26.61 30.06
N THR A 680 -2.20 27.66 30.24
CA THR A 680 -0.91 27.62 30.97
C THR A 680 -1.12 27.19 32.41
N ARG A 681 -2.09 27.75 33.11
CA ARG A 681 -2.42 27.37 34.47
C ARG A 681 -2.81 25.90 34.58
N ALA A 682 -3.67 25.44 33.69
CA ALA A 682 -4.11 24.03 33.66
C ALA A 682 -2.94 23.06 33.44
N VAL A 683 -2.04 23.36 32.49
CA VAL A 683 -0.84 22.57 32.21
C VAL A 683 0.10 22.51 33.40
N MET A 684 0.43 23.69 33.96
CA MET A 684 1.39 23.79 35.04
C MET A 684 0.88 23.14 36.33
N GLU A 685 -0.37 23.39 36.71
CA GLU A 685 -0.96 22.76 37.87
C GLU A 685 -1.04 21.26 37.73
N ALA A 686 -1.44 20.75 36.56
CA ALA A 686 -1.49 19.31 36.31
C ALA A 686 -0.12 18.64 36.44
N ALA A 687 0.90 19.23 35.82
CA ALA A 687 2.25 18.67 35.84
C ALA A 687 2.85 18.71 37.28
N ILE A 688 2.64 19.79 38.01
CA ILE A 688 3.14 19.91 39.40
C ILE A 688 2.45 18.85 40.29
N GLU A 689 1.12 18.74 40.20
CA GLU A 689 0.37 17.81 41.03
C GLU A 689 0.75 16.35 40.72
N VAL A 690 0.90 15.98 39.45
CA VAL A 690 1.31 14.60 39.09
C VAL A 690 2.75 14.31 39.54
N ASN A 691 3.68 15.27 39.42
CA ASN A 691 5.01 15.13 39.95
C ASN A 691 5.01 14.88 41.47
N GLU A 692 4.24 15.66 42.24
CA GLU A 692 4.13 15.50 43.68
C GLU A 692 3.48 14.19 44.09
N GLU A 693 2.41 13.80 43.43
CA GLU A 693 1.64 12.57 43.73
C GLU A 693 2.40 11.29 43.37
N ASN A 694 3.19 11.29 42.29
CA ASN A 694 3.82 10.08 41.72
C ASN A 694 5.35 10.06 41.77
N GLY A 695 5.99 11.19 42.14
CA GLY A 695 7.44 11.28 42.12
C GLY A 695 8.07 11.35 40.73
N TYR A 696 7.33 11.80 39.72
CA TYR A 696 7.82 12.00 38.35
C TYR A 696 8.56 13.33 38.22
N HIS A 697 9.27 13.50 37.07
CA HIS A 697 10.05 14.69 36.70
C HIS A 697 9.54 15.27 35.38
N ILE A 698 8.23 15.48 35.28
CA ILE A 698 7.58 16.01 34.09
C ILE A 698 8.08 17.42 33.80
N VAL A 699 8.46 17.67 32.55
CA VAL A 699 8.85 18.98 32.03
C VAL A 699 7.84 19.33 30.91
N PRO A 700 6.83 20.17 31.19
CA PRO A 700 5.84 20.54 30.17
C PRO A 700 6.50 21.17 28.92
N GLU A 701 6.06 20.79 27.76
CA GLU A 701 6.41 21.42 26.48
C GLU A 701 5.17 22.14 25.94
N ILE A 702 5.15 23.47 25.99
CA ILE A 702 4.03 24.30 25.55
C ILE A 702 4.31 24.79 24.14
N MET A 703 3.41 24.50 23.22
CA MET A 703 3.52 24.82 21.80
C MET A 703 2.49 25.86 21.38
N ILE A 704 2.96 26.97 20.84
CA ILE A 704 2.12 28.05 20.32
C ILE A 704 1.91 27.83 18.83
N PRO A 705 0.65 27.62 18.36
CA PRO A 705 0.34 27.35 16.96
C PRO A 705 0.30 28.63 16.11
N LEU A 706 0.43 28.45 14.80
CA LEU A 706 0.16 29.46 13.76
C LEU A 706 1.02 30.74 13.84
N VAL A 707 2.20 30.65 14.43
CA VAL A 707 3.13 31.79 14.54
C VAL A 707 3.71 32.12 13.16
N GLY A 708 3.59 33.36 12.73
CA GLY A 708 4.17 33.88 11.50
C GLY A 708 5.22 34.97 11.73
N ASP A 709 5.27 35.55 12.94
CA ASP A 709 6.19 36.63 13.32
C ASP A 709 6.76 36.39 14.71
N LYS A 710 8.03 36.71 14.92
CA LYS A 710 8.70 36.67 16.22
C LYS A 710 7.94 37.40 17.31
N LYS A 711 7.34 38.55 16.98
CA LYS A 711 6.62 39.38 17.94
C LYS A 711 5.32 38.72 18.43
N GLU A 712 4.65 37.98 17.57
CA GLU A 712 3.48 37.16 17.97
C GLU A 712 3.91 36.15 19.06
N LEU A 713 4.96 35.38 18.78
CA LEU A 713 5.48 34.38 19.73
C LEU A 713 5.94 35.06 21.04
N LYS A 714 6.68 36.14 20.93
CA LYS A 714 7.15 36.88 22.12
C LYS A 714 5.99 37.32 22.98
N PHE A 715 4.95 37.95 22.41
CA PHE A 715 3.76 38.40 23.14
C PHE A 715 3.09 37.24 23.90
N VAL A 716 2.80 36.14 23.21
CA VAL A 716 2.13 34.98 23.84
C VAL A 716 3.04 34.32 24.87
N LYS A 717 4.34 34.21 24.59
CA LYS A 717 5.34 33.68 25.52
C LYS A 717 5.40 34.47 26.82
N GLU A 718 5.36 35.79 26.76
CA GLU A 718 5.34 36.64 27.95
C GLU A 718 4.12 36.34 28.83
N VAL A 719 2.95 36.15 28.25
CA VAL A 719 1.71 35.74 28.96
C VAL A 719 1.86 34.38 29.60
N VAL A 720 2.44 33.43 28.87
CA VAL A 720 2.67 32.03 29.36
C VAL A 720 3.67 32.04 30.51
N VAL A 721 4.80 32.72 30.37
CA VAL A 721 5.83 32.79 31.41
C VAL A 721 5.30 33.47 32.68
N GLU A 722 4.61 34.62 32.55
CA GLU A 722 3.98 35.29 33.71
C GLU A 722 3.05 34.35 34.47
N THR A 723 2.20 33.64 33.78
CA THR A 723 1.24 32.69 34.37
C THR A 723 1.97 31.48 34.99
N ALA A 724 2.92 30.91 34.27
CA ALA A 724 3.69 29.75 34.76
C ALA A 724 4.46 30.08 36.04
N GLU A 725 5.16 31.21 36.07
CA GLU A 725 5.92 31.64 37.26
C GLU A 725 4.99 31.95 38.44
N LYS A 726 3.82 32.51 38.18
CA LYS A 726 2.79 32.71 39.19
C LYS A 726 2.31 31.36 39.79
N VAL A 727 2.02 30.40 38.97
CA VAL A 727 1.59 29.05 39.43
C VAL A 727 2.71 28.37 40.24
N LYS A 728 3.96 28.45 39.74
CA LYS A 728 5.13 27.92 40.46
C LYS A 728 5.25 28.54 41.85
N ALA A 729 5.07 29.85 41.98
CA ALA A 729 5.13 30.56 43.28
C ALA A 729 3.95 30.13 44.18
N GLU A 730 2.72 30.04 43.64
CA GLU A 730 1.55 29.60 44.41
C GLU A 730 1.69 28.17 44.92
N LYS A 731 2.28 27.27 44.13
CA LYS A 731 2.49 25.85 44.46
C LYS A 731 3.83 25.54 45.13
N ASN A 732 4.69 26.57 45.35
CA ASN A 732 6.05 26.40 45.84
C ASN A 732 6.86 25.34 45.09
N SER A 733 6.79 25.37 43.74
CA SER A 733 7.43 24.40 42.81
C SER A 733 8.55 25.06 42.02
N ASP A 734 9.58 24.29 41.74
CA ASP A 734 10.71 24.67 40.86
C ASP A 734 10.66 23.97 39.50
N ILE A 735 9.47 23.45 39.12
CA ILE A 735 9.27 22.74 37.87
C ILE A 735 9.83 23.52 36.67
N GLN A 736 10.53 22.81 35.80
CA GLN A 736 10.98 23.34 34.52
C GLN A 736 9.91 23.15 33.45
N TYR A 737 9.92 24.01 32.46
CA TYR A 737 9.03 23.92 31.29
C TYR A 737 9.70 24.54 30.07
N HIS A 738 9.25 24.15 28.88
CA HIS A 738 9.74 24.68 27.60
C HIS A 738 8.60 25.30 26.81
N ILE A 739 8.92 26.40 26.12
CA ILE A 739 7.98 27.08 25.22
C ILE A 739 8.58 27.07 23.81
N GLY A 740 7.83 26.50 22.87
CA GLY A 740 8.19 26.48 21.47
C GLY A 740 7.00 26.81 20.57
N THR A 741 7.19 26.59 19.30
CA THR A 741 6.16 26.92 18.31
C THR A 741 6.03 25.82 17.26
N MET A 742 4.84 25.77 16.66
CA MET A 742 4.62 25.03 15.43
C MET A 742 5.10 25.88 14.24
N ILE A 743 5.96 25.31 13.41
CA ILE A 743 6.33 25.92 12.12
C ILE A 743 5.39 25.35 11.06
N GLU A 744 4.42 26.12 10.69
CA GLU A 744 3.33 25.69 9.77
C GLU A 744 2.93 26.79 8.76
N ILE A 745 3.49 27.98 8.91
CA ILE A 745 3.34 29.10 7.99
C ILE A 745 4.63 29.26 7.19
N PRO A 746 4.60 29.39 5.86
CA PRO A 746 5.79 29.57 5.03
C PRO A 746 6.66 30.76 5.48
N ARG A 747 6.05 31.87 5.91
CA ARG A 747 6.78 33.01 6.46
C ARG A 747 7.59 32.64 7.70
N ALA A 748 7.03 31.82 8.60
CA ALA A 748 7.75 31.34 9.79
C ALA A 748 8.96 30.51 9.40
N ALA A 749 8.85 29.65 8.39
CA ALA A 749 9.97 28.86 7.90
C ALA A 749 11.08 29.76 7.31
N LEU A 750 10.71 30.81 6.56
CA LEU A 750 11.65 31.78 6.01
C LEU A 750 12.39 32.60 7.08
N LEU A 751 11.74 32.88 8.21
CA LEU A 751 12.27 33.70 9.31
C LEU A 751 12.56 32.88 10.58
N ALA A 752 12.79 31.59 10.41
CA ALA A 752 12.98 30.68 11.54
C ALA A 752 14.17 31.06 12.46
N ASN A 753 15.20 31.71 11.93
CA ASN A 753 16.31 32.23 12.74
C ASN A 753 15.85 33.30 13.75
N GLU A 754 14.89 34.16 13.38
CA GLU A 754 14.35 35.17 14.29
C GLU A 754 13.40 34.54 15.32
N ILE A 755 12.54 33.60 14.86
CA ILE A 755 11.59 32.90 15.73
C ILE A 755 12.34 32.04 16.77
N ALA A 756 13.48 31.43 16.42
CA ALA A 756 14.31 30.66 17.31
C ALA A 756 14.95 31.47 18.45
N GLU A 757 14.96 32.80 18.38
CA GLU A 757 15.38 33.62 19.53
C GLU A 757 14.40 33.48 20.69
N GLU A 758 13.10 33.24 20.41
CA GLU A 758 12.05 33.09 21.40
C GLU A 758 11.64 31.62 21.63
N ALA A 759 11.69 30.77 20.59
CA ALA A 759 11.29 29.36 20.67
C ALA A 759 12.43 28.46 21.12
N GLU A 760 12.15 27.59 22.08
CA GLU A 760 13.09 26.57 22.56
C GLU A 760 13.01 25.27 21.73
N PHE A 761 11.92 25.07 21.00
CA PHE A 761 11.74 23.98 20.05
C PHE A 761 10.86 24.39 18.87
N PHE A 762 11.03 23.67 17.76
CA PHE A 762 10.12 23.71 16.60
C PHE A 762 9.45 22.37 16.41
N SER A 763 8.15 22.40 16.12
CA SER A 763 7.41 21.26 15.59
C SER A 763 6.82 21.65 14.24
N PHE A 764 7.15 20.90 13.19
CA PHE A 764 6.65 21.19 11.85
C PHE A 764 5.21 20.67 11.69
N GLY A 765 4.26 21.58 11.59
CA GLY A 765 2.83 21.31 11.28
C GLY A 765 2.65 21.18 9.78
N THR A 766 2.97 20.02 9.23
CA THR A 766 3.08 19.85 7.78
C THR A 766 1.74 19.88 7.04
N ASN A 767 0.61 19.68 7.73
CA ASN A 767 -0.71 19.82 7.11
C ASN A 767 -0.93 21.28 6.65
N ASP A 768 -0.82 22.22 7.56
CA ASP A 768 -0.97 23.66 7.24
C ASP A 768 0.17 24.18 6.37
N LEU A 769 1.40 23.75 6.63
CA LEU A 769 2.54 24.15 5.80
C LEU A 769 2.36 23.70 4.33
N THR A 770 1.84 22.50 4.10
CA THR A 770 1.51 22.00 2.78
C THR A 770 0.39 22.81 2.14
N GLN A 771 -0.73 23.04 2.86
CA GLN A 771 -1.84 23.86 2.36
C GLN A 771 -1.39 25.23 1.89
N MET A 772 -0.63 25.92 2.71
CA MET A 772 -0.20 27.28 2.43
C MET A 772 0.88 27.35 1.34
N THR A 773 1.70 26.32 1.21
CA THR A 773 2.72 26.25 0.16
C THR A 773 2.11 25.92 -1.21
N TYR A 774 1.16 24.99 -1.26
CA TYR A 774 0.41 24.67 -2.48
C TYR A 774 -0.68 25.71 -2.81
N GLY A 775 -1.19 26.42 -1.81
CA GLY A 775 -2.24 27.41 -1.99
C GLY A 775 -3.63 26.82 -2.19
N PHE A 776 -3.90 25.62 -1.66
CA PHE A 776 -5.24 25.02 -1.67
C PHE A 776 -5.56 24.33 -0.32
N SER A 777 -6.85 24.27 0.00
CA SER A 777 -7.35 23.65 1.22
C SER A 777 -7.33 22.13 1.11
N ARG A 778 -6.92 21.45 2.18
CA ARG A 778 -7.00 20.00 2.32
C ARG A 778 -8.44 19.49 2.12
N ASP A 779 -9.41 20.19 2.72
CA ASP A 779 -10.80 19.77 2.71
C ASP A 779 -11.46 19.93 1.32
N ASP A 780 -10.98 20.88 0.52
CA ASP A 780 -11.48 21.13 -0.82
C ASP A 780 -10.70 20.41 -1.94
N ALA A 781 -9.50 19.96 -1.65
CA ALA A 781 -8.58 19.40 -2.66
C ALA A 781 -9.13 18.14 -3.35
N GLY A 782 -9.93 17.34 -2.66
CA GLY A 782 -10.56 16.15 -3.22
C GLY A 782 -11.39 16.41 -4.48
N LYS A 783 -11.91 17.62 -4.64
CA LYS A 783 -12.73 18.01 -5.81
C LYS A 783 -11.95 18.04 -7.13
N PHE A 784 -10.64 18.27 -7.09
CA PHE A 784 -9.81 18.38 -8.29
C PHE A 784 -8.60 17.45 -8.33
N LEU A 785 -8.14 16.93 -7.19
CA LEU A 785 -6.97 16.04 -7.15
C LEU A 785 -7.16 14.77 -7.98
N VAL A 786 -8.40 14.25 -8.08
CA VAL A 786 -8.71 13.09 -8.94
C VAL A 786 -8.33 13.36 -10.40
N ASP A 787 -8.63 14.56 -10.91
CA ASP A 787 -8.28 14.95 -12.27
C ASP A 787 -6.77 15.21 -12.44
N TYR A 788 -6.11 15.68 -11.39
CA TYR A 788 -4.65 15.82 -11.35
C TYR A 788 -3.94 14.46 -11.44
N TYR A 789 -4.47 13.42 -10.77
CA TYR A 789 -3.94 12.07 -10.86
C TYR A 789 -4.18 11.47 -12.25
N LYS A 790 -5.38 11.64 -12.82
CA LYS A 790 -5.69 11.20 -14.19
C LYS A 790 -4.81 11.88 -15.23
N SER A 791 -4.54 13.16 -15.04
CA SER A 791 -3.70 13.98 -15.93
C SER A 791 -2.20 13.83 -15.66
N LYS A 792 -1.80 12.97 -14.73
CA LYS A 792 -0.41 12.70 -14.33
C LYS A 792 0.34 13.97 -13.85
N ILE A 793 -0.38 14.93 -13.26
CA ILE A 793 0.22 16.15 -12.69
C ILE A 793 0.81 15.81 -11.32
N TYR A 794 0.09 15.07 -10.48
CA TYR A 794 0.57 14.55 -9.21
C TYR A 794 0.55 13.02 -9.23
N GLU A 795 1.60 12.42 -8.68
CA GLU A 795 1.71 10.97 -8.51
C GLU A 795 1.15 10.50 -7.17
N ALA A 796 1.17 11.37 -6.15
CA ALA A 796 0.69 11.08 -4.81
C ALA A 796 -0.04 12.28 -4.21
N ASP A 797 -0.86 12.02 -3.19
CA ASP A 797 -1.50 13.05 -2.38
C ASP A 797 -0.43 13.80 -1.55
N PRO A 798 -0.28 15.12 -1.74
CA PRO A 798 0.70 15.91 -0.99
C PRO A 798 0.42 15.98 0.52
N PHE A 799 -0.79 15.66 0.96
CA PHE A 799 -1.13 15.55 2.39
C PHE A 799 -0.81 14.20 3.01
N ALA A 800 -0.72 13.14 2.20
CA ALA A 800 -0.33 11.81 2.65
C ALA A 800 1.19 11.60 2.61
N LYS A 801 1.85 12.13 1.58
CA LYS A 801 3.29 12.02 1.34
C LYS A 801 3.90 13.41 1.21
N LEU A 802 4.93 13.69 1.99
CA LEU A 802 5.57 15.01 2.00
C LEU A 802 6.13 15.39 0.62
N ASP A 803 5.73 16.55 0.14
CA ASP A 803 6.39 17.21 -0.98
C ASP A 803 7.80 17.67 -0.58
N GLN A 804 8.80 16.87 -0.93
CA GLN A 804 10.18 17.15 -0.55
C GLN A 804 10.79 18.30 -1.38
N ASN A 805 10.23 18.58 -2.57
CA ASN A 805 10.74 19.58 -3.48
C ASN A 805 10.31 21.01 -3.14
N GLY A 806 9.09 21.20 -2.65
CA GLY A 806 8.56 22.49 -2.21
C GLY A 806 8.54 22.63 -0.69
N VAL A 807 7.60 21.92 -0.06
CA VAL A 807 7.42 21.98 1.41
C VAL A 807 8.69 21.53 2.15
N GLY A 808 9.34 20.49 1.66
CA GLY A 808 10.60 19.98 2.23
C GLY A 808 11.73 20.99 2.22
N GLN A 809 11.82 21.87 1.22
CA GLN A 809 12.79 22.96 1.23
C GLN A 809 12.53 23.95 2.36
N LEU A 810 11.28 24.28 2.64
CA LEU A 810 10.93 25.15 3.77
C LEU A 810 11.27 24.52 5.11
N ILE A 811 11.00 23.24 5.28
CA ILE A 811 11.35 22.50 6.52
C ILE A 811 12.86 22.48 6.71
N LYS A 812 13.62 22.14 5.68
CA LYS A 812 15.09 22.12 5.72
C LYS A 812 15.67 23.50 6.02
N MET A 813 15.13 24.53 5.40
CA MET A 813 15.54 25.90 5.63
C MET A 813 15.28 26.32 7.09
N ALA A 814 14.09 26.04 7.60
CA ALA A 814 13.71 26.36 8.96
C ALA A 814 14.58 25.63 9.99
N ALA A 815 14.84 24.34 9.77
CA ALA A 815 15.73 23.54 10.62
C ALA A 815 17.13 24.13 10.67
N ASN A 816 17.70 24.45 9.53
CA ASN A 816 19.06 25.03 9.47
C ASN A 816 19.14 26.42 10.10
N LYS A 817 18.16 27.29 9.83
CA LYS A 817 18.10 28.63 10.40
C LYS A 817 17.85 28.59 11.92
N GLY A 818 16.98 27.70 12.38
CA GLY A 818 16.73 27.51 13.81
C GLY A 818 17.99 27.13 14.56
N ARG A 819 18.72 26.12 14.05
CA ARG A 819 20.00 25.67 14.63
C ARG A 819 21.09 26.72 14.60
N LYS A 820 21.09 27.60 13.61
CA LYS A 820 22.08 28.69 13.55
C LYS A 820 21.92 29.69 14.72
N THR A 821 20.66 29.95 15.11
CA THR A 821 20.34 30.85 16.24
C THR A 821 20.45 30.12 17.57
N ARG A 822 19.91 28.89 17.64
CA ARG A 822 19.87 28.04 18.82
C ARG A 822 20.37 26.62 18.43
N PRO A 823 21.68 26.35 18.63
CA PRO A 823 22.32 25.10 18.20
C PRO A 823 21.67 23.83 18.77
N ASP A 824 21.10 23.92 19.97
CA ASP A 824 20.45 22.84 20.73
C ASP A 824 18.93 22.80 20.55
N ILE A 825 18.38 23.59 19.63
CA ILE A 825 16.94 23.61 19.38
C ILE A 825 16.40 22.21 19.03
N LYS A 826 15.37 21.78 19.76
CA LYS A 826 14.69 20.51 19.45
C LYS A 826 13.79 20.69 18.24
N LEU A 827 13.90 19.79 17.29
CA LEU A 827 13.17 19.81 16.03
C LEU A 827 12.39 18.51 15.85
N GLY A 828 11.09 18.62 15.57
CA GLY A 828 10.23 17.48 15.31
C GLY A 828 9.18 17.79 14.26
N ILE A 829 8.46 16.78 13.86
CA ILE A 829 7.32 16.86 12.92
C ILE A 829 6.11 16.20 13.56
N CYS A 830 4.94 16.80 13.40
CA CYS A 830 3.69 16.30 13.99
C CYS A 830 2.50 16.23 13.02
N GLY A 831 2.67 16.60 11.75
CA GLY A 831 1.65 16.44 10.72
C GLY A 831 1.47 14.98 10.31
N GLU A 832 0.51 14.71 9.44
CA GLU A 832 0.21 13.37 8.91
C GLU A 832 1.46 12.67 8.32
N HIS A 833 2.38 13.44 7.79
CA HIS A 833 3.64 12.95 7.22
C HIS A 833 4.57 12.28 8.26
N GLY A 834 4.36 12.52 9.55
CA GLY A 834 5.14 11.89 10.63
C GLY A 834 5.00 10.36 10.71
N GLY A 835 3.97 9.80 10.06
CA GLY A 835 3.74 8.35 9.93
C GLY A 835 4.08 7.78 8.55
N ASP A 836 4.50 8.60 7.58
CA ASP A 836 4.85 8.14 6.23
C ASP A 836 6.34 7.79 6.13
N PRO A 837 6.71 6.56 5.71
CA PRO A 837 8.10 6.12 5.65
C PRO A 837 9.03 7.02 4.83
N SER A 838 8.59 7.52 3.66
CA SER A 838 9.41 8.38 2.81
C SER A 838 9.66 9.76 3.45
N SER A 839 8.65 10.28 4.13
CA SER A 839 8.73 11.53 4.87
C SER A 839 9.64 11.41 6.10
N ILE A 840 9.59 10.26 6.79
CA ILE A 840 10.47 9.95 7.93
C ILE A 840 11.93 9.85 7.48
N GLU A 841 12.21 9.24 6.33
CA GLU A 841 13.55 9.20 5.74
C GLU A 841 14.07 10.61 5.44
N PHE A 842 13.22 11.49 4.92
CA PHE A 842 13.54 12.91 4.74
C PHE A 842 13.85 13.59 6.08
N CYS A 843 12.99 13.40 7.11
CA CYS A 843 13.22 13.95 8.46
C CYS A 843 14.55 13.50 9.06
N HIS A 844 14.90 12.23 8.86
CA HIS A 844 16.20 11.71 9.25
C HIS A 844 17.33 12.43 8.51
N SER A 845 17.22 12.60 7.20
CA SER A 845 18.27 13.21 6.36
C SER A 845 18.59 14.66 6.72
N ILE A 846 17.60 15.42 7.17
CA ILE A 846 17.76 16.83 7.60
C ILE A 846 18.06 16.97 9.09
N GLY A 847 18.18 15.86 9.81
CA GLY A 847 18.62 15.83 11.20
C GLY A 847 17.56 16.20 12.22
N LEU A 848 16.27 15.97 12.00
CA LEU A 848 15.25 16.14 13.03
C LEU A 848 15.52 15.24 14.25
N ASN A 849 15.02 15.62 15.42
CA ASN A 849 15.17 14.88 16.65
C ASN A 849 14.12 13.78 16.80
N TYR A 850 12.88 14.07 16.39
CA TYR A 850 11.76 13.11 16.46
C TYR A 850 10.76 13.28 15.33
N VAL A 851 9.98 12.24 15.13
CA VAL A 851 8.73 12.28 14.36
C VAL A 851 7.57 11.95 15.29
N SER A 852 6.38 12.50 15.02
CA SER A 852 5.17 12.24 15.79
C SER A 852 4.04 11.85 14.85
N CYS A 853 3.31 10.80 15.18
CA CYS A 853 2.27 10.22 14.34
C CYS A 853 1.11 9.66 15.18
N SER A 854 0.03 9.27 14.52
CA SER A 854 -1.07 8.59 15.21
C SER A 854 -0.61 7.31 15.91
N PRO A 855 -1.27 6.85 16.98
CA PRO A 855 -0.83 5.69 17.76
C PRO A 855 -0.54 4.43 16.94
N PHE A 856 -1.43 4.08 16.00
CA PHE A 856 -1.27 2.89 15.17
C PHE A 856 -0.11 2.97 14.16
N ARG A 857 0.39 4.16 13.86
CA ARG A 857 1.55 4.36 12.97
C ARG A 857 2.90 4.34 13.71
N VAL A 858 2.90 4.29 15.01
CA VAL A 858 4.14 4.26 15.82
C VAL A 858 5.09 3.12 15.42
N PRO A 859 4.67 1.87 15.25
CA PRO A 859 5.55 0.79 14.81
C PRO A 859 6.11 1.02 13.40
N ILE A 860 5.30 1.52 12.48
CA ILE A 860 5.73 1.88 11.12
C ILE A 860 6.82 2.95 11.18
N ALA A 861 6.62 3.98 12.00
CA ALA A 861 7.58 5.07 12.16
C ALA A 861 8.89 4.59 12.80
N ARG A 862 8.84 3.70 13.78
CA ARG A 862 10.04 3.09 14.40
C ARG A 862 10.85 2.32 13.36
N LEU A 863 10.19 1.49 12.57
CA LEU A 863 10.86 0.71 11.51
C LEU A 863 11.42 1.62 10.40
N ALA A 864 10.64 2.58 9.93
CA ALA A 864 11.08 3.53 8.90
C ALA A 864 12.28 4.39 9.37
N ALA A 865 12.26 4.83 10.63
CA ALA A 865 13.37 5.56 11.23
C ALA A 865 14.66 4.72 11.30
N ALA A 866 14.52 3.42 11.64
CA ALA A 866 15.64 2.48 11.66
C ALA A 866 16.20 2.26 10.25
N GLN A 867 15.34 2.04 9.28
CA GLN A 867 15.74 1.88 7.87
C GLN A 867 16.45 3.11 7.34
N ALA A 868 15.97 4.30 7.67
CA ALA A 868 16.62 5.55 7.30
C ALA A 868 18.03 5.68 7.91
N ALA A 869 18.17 5.31 9.18
CA ALA A 869 19.46 5.35 9.88
C ALA A 869 20.48 4.34 9.31
N ILE A 870 20.02 3.14 8.94
CA ILE A 870 20.88 2.11 8.33
C ILE A 870 21.32 2.54 6.91
N LYS A 871 20.41 3.03 6.09
CA LYS A 871 20.70 3.48 4.72
C LYS A 871 21.59 4.72 4.67
N ASN A 872 21.40 5.62 5.60
CA ASN A 872 22.08 6.91 5.64
C ASN A 872 22.48 7.27 7.10
N PRO A 873 23.54 6.66 7.63
CA PRO A 873 24.01 6.93 9.00
C PRO A 873 24.30 8.42 9.21
N ARG A 874 23.80 9.01 10.29
CA ARG A 874 24.18 10.36 10.69
C ARG A 874 25.63 10.36 11.20
N LYS A 875 26.40 11.33 10.72
CA LYS A 875 27.78 11.55 11.15
C LYS A 875 27.85 12.16 12.53
#